data_8cb8738d02b0b77ca0bcfe2074f127c9
#
_entry.id   8cb8738d02b0b77ca0bcfe2074f127c9
#
_cell.length_a   1.000
_cell.length_b   1.000
_cell.length_c   1.000
_cell.angle_alpha   90.00
_cell.angle_beta   90.00
_cell.angle_gamma   90.00
#
_symmetry.space_group_name_H-M   'P 1'
#
loop_
_entity.id
_entity.type
_entity.pdbx_description
1 polymer ?
#
loop_
_entity_poly.entity_id
_entity_poly.type
_entity_poly.pdbx_seq_one_letter_code
_entity_poly.pdbx_strand_id
1 'polypeptide(L)'
;MHTDSKSTSILDNFFVNEALLPYIERAGPLHLGDNGSGHSPIMMCLKVQDIPRRQVGAEEAVRVPRRLNWKKAEKEQLNMYRTELQMRLEELEEPDCLQCIDVKCQDISHSEVRDRYVLDVMSSWVEASYVSIPTAPPTRPSGSKQKKERLPGWNENCEPLCSKAKFWYAVWLSAGRPSTGELHRLMVATRVKFRAAVRNARKEVDSSKAHVLLQAAEEGDQKLLVEMRRMMGAKSQQQELPDSLEGAAGHREVVDKFRELYEALYTSAGTEARLEDLELQIWGAIDCRSEAEIRRVTPGVVAAACKRMKGGKIDVSESYASDVFSQAPPLLCQKLALVFRSFLTHGTLTKSILACAFMPLLKSARKDPSKFDSWRAVAGASQLLKLFEYVILEIWGDYLQSDSLQFGFKSETGTDQCTWLLHSVAEHYYLRGSPTVSCLLDVKKGFPSVKFADLFQICLVEKKLPAVVCRVLAFMYKEQAGFIKIRGRRSANFRLTNGLREGAACSPVLWAVYADGLLLVLRQSGLGCYIAGKWVGAVLYADDLSLIAPTRAILARMLALVEAFGAKLNLTFSSCQDPGKCKSFCLYFVGMKSPRKVVYPSPLVLNGVQLPWRESAVHLGHTLHQNLKSDADAGVRRAAFIARSVEVRSQFSFAPPVQVLTAIRILCCHAYGAMLWQLQSPSTASYFKAYSSRVRRVYGLPLNTFSYLVEGHLASHQPPLRNMVLVRYPRFYQRLLISASCEVAIVAAVVAKDARSTTAGNLAFIGSETGLEVREADRLEVRNMLPVKGVPENESWRLGLLDRLLSERNELLRQGADAKRVIAMISSLCTT
;
A
#
# COMPACT_ATOMS: atom_id res chain seq x y z
N MET A 1 35.08 -24.54 6.34
CA MET A 1 35.88 -25.75 6.04
C MET A 1 35.02 -26.70 5.24
N HIS A 2 35.40 -26.93 4.03
CA HIS A 2 34.82 -27.98 3.21
C HIS A 2 35.58 -29.28 3.56
N THR A 3 34.90 -30.28 4.08
CA THR A 3 35.51 -31.57 4.37
C THR A 3 35.08 -32.56 3.30
N ASP A 4 35.84 -32.63 2.24
CA ASP A 4 35.76 -33.75 1.31
C ASP A 4 36.72 -34.83 1.81
N SER A 5 36.48 -36.08 1.44
CA SER A 5 37.24 -37.23 1.95
C SER A 5 38.76 -37.22 1.66
N LYS A 6 39.25 -36.23 0.93
CA LYS A 6 40.65 -36.10 0.46
C LYS A 6 41.35 -34.78 0.79
N SER A 7 40.64 -33.73 1.18
CA SER A 7 41.29 -32.46 1.54
C SER A 7 40.36 -31.60 2.44
N THR A 8 40.97 -30.83 3.36
CA THR A 8 40.29 -29.79 4.14
C THR A 8 40.81 -28.46 3.66
N SER A 9 39.91 -27.59 3.20
CA SER A 9 40.23 -26.20 2.85
C SER A 9 39.36 -25.24 3.64
N ILE A 10 39.89 -24.07 3.99
CA ILE A 10 39.14 -22.97 4.60
C ILE A 10 38.69 -22.10 3.44
N LEU A 11 37.39 -22.13 3.11
CA LEU A 11 36.79 -21.33 2.06
C LEU A 11 36.12 -20.05 2.58
N ASP A 12 35.76 -20.02 3.87
CA ASP A 12 35.05 -18.90 4.51
C ASP A 12 35.98 -18.22 5.50
N ASN A 13 35.95 -16.86 5.52
CA ASN A 13 36.76 -16.03 6.40
C ASN A 13 35.92 -14.93 7.04
N PHE A 14 36.27 -14.52 8.26
CA PHE A 14 35.82 -13.28 8.85
C PHE A 14 36.79 -12.15 8.50
N PHE A 15 36.25 -11.07 7.97
CA PHE A 15 36.96 -9.81 7.81
C PHE A 15 36.55 -8.89 8.96
N VAL A 16 37.50 -8.51 9.82
CA VAL A 16 37.25 -7.64 10.96
C VAL A 16 38.12 -6.38 10.86
N ASN A 17 37.58 -5.26 11.33
CA ASN A 17 38.38 -4.05 11.47
C ASN A 17 39.48 -4.29 12.51
N GLU A 18 40.65 -3.71 12.30
CA GLU A 18 41.81 -3.79 13.16
C GLU A 18 41.48 -3.39 14.62
N ALA A 19 40.60 -2.40 14.78
CA ALA A 19 40.10 -1.96 16.09
C ALA A 19 39.33 -3.05 16.88
N LEU A 20 38.81 -4.08 16.24
CA LEU A 20 38.08 -5.19 16.87
C LEU A 20 39.01 -6.37 17.27
N LEU A 21 40.23 -6.42 16.76
CA LEU A 21 41.17 -7.53 17.05
C LEU A 21 41.41 -7.75 18.55
N PRO A 22 41.62 -6.72 19.40
CA PRO A 22 41.83 -6.88 20.84
C PRO A 22 40.65 -7.49 21.59
N TYR A 23 39.47 -7.45 21.01
CA TYR A 23 38.22 -7.97 21.60
C TYR A 23 37.89 -9.39 21.15
N ILE A 24 38.66 -10.00 20.25
CA ILE A 24 38.42 -11.34 19.80
C ILE A 24 38.98 -12.34 20.82
N GLU A 25 38.09 -13.02 21.52
CA GLU A 25 38.47 -14.07 22.47
C GLU A 25 38.80 -15.38 21.77
N ARG A 26 37.99 -15.72 20.77
CA ARG A 26 38.10 -16.96 20.00
C ARG A 26 37.48 -16.81 18.61
N ALA A 27 38.18 -17.28 17.59
CA ALA A 27 37.66 -17.44 16.24
C ALA A 27 38.08 -18.80 15.68
N GLY A 28 37.17 -19.46 14.98
CA GLY A 28 37.48 -20.75 14.34
C GLY A 28 36.21 -21.49 13.88
N PRO A 29 36.39 -22.64 13.23
CA PRO A 29 35.29 -23.45 12.79
C PRO A 29 34.53 -24.06 13.97
N LEU A 30 33.20 -23.94 13.93
CA LEU A 30 32.29 -24.58 14.86
C LEU A 30 31.92 -25.95 14.33
N HIS A 31 32.52 -27.00 14.90
CA HIS A 31 32.24 -28.38 14.51
C HIS A 31 30.92 -28.86 15.13
N LEU A 32 29.86 -28.75 14.34
CA LEU A 32 28.54 -29.30 14.66
C LEU A 32 28.38 -30.63 13.94
N GLY A 33 28.02 -31.69 14.66
CA GLY A 33 27.85 -33.01 14.08
C GLY A 33 26.70 -33.11 13.06
N ASP A 34 25.92 -32.08 12.91
CA ASP A 34 24.65 -32.08 12.18
C ASP A 34 24.46 -30.85 11.29
N ASN A 35 25.50 -30.15 10.90
CA ASN A 35 25.40 -28.91 10.13
C ASN A 35 24.73 -29.04 8.73
N GLY A 36 24.28 -30.21 8.35
CA GLY A 36 23.48 -30.44 7.15
C GLY A 36 24.18 -30.16 5.80
N SER A 37 25.36 -29.60 5.81
CA SER A 37 26.19 -29.31 4.63
C SER A 37 27.61 -29.89 4.80
N GLY A 38 28.40 -29.87 3.72
CA GLY A 38 29.83 -30.20 3.77
C GLY A 38 30.67 -29.10 4.43
N HIS A 39 30.11 -27.97 4.77
CA HIS A 39 30.76 -26.82 5.39
C HIS A 39 30.55 -26.81 6.90
N SER A 40 31.59 -26.49 7.67
CA SER A 40 31.47 -26.18 9.09
C SER A 40 31.30 -24.67 9.25
N PRO A 41 30.29 -24.19 10.03
CA PRO A 41 30.16 -22.76 10.34
C PRO A 41 31.42 -22.24 11.01
N ILE A 42 31.78 -21.00 10.72
CA ILE A 42 32.83 -20.29 11.44
C ILE A 42 32.17 -19.46 12.55
N MET A 43 32.73 -19.52 13.74
CA MET A 43 32.29 -18.76 14.91
C MET A 43 33.39 -17.80 15.36
N MET A 44 33.00 -16.59 15.72
CA MET A 44 33.88 -15.63 16.38
C MET A 44 33.21 -15.20 17.69
N CYS A 45 33.98 -15.32 18.79
CA CYS A 45 33.57 -14.85 20.10
C CYS A 45 34.28 -13.53 20.37
N LEU A 46 33.52 -12.50 20.70
CA LEU A 46 34.05 -11.21 21.12
C LEU A 46 33.93 -11.09 22.65
N LYS A 47 35.00 -10.66 23.30
CA LYS A 47 34.99 -10.27 24.72
C LYS A 47 34.35 -8.90 24.83
N VAL A 48 33.07 -8.86 25.18
CA VAL A 48 32.38 -7.63 25.51
C VAL A 48 32.55 -7.42 26.99
N GLN A 49 33.26 -6.34 27.41
CA GLN A 49 33.27 -5.92 28.80
C GLN A 49 31.84 -5.63 29.25
N ASP A 50 31.47 -6.04 30.45
CA ASP A 50 30.16 -5.84 31.02
C ASP A 50 29.74 -4.37 30.87
N ILE A 51 28.91 -4.10 29.91
CA ILE A 51 28.15 -2.85 29.91
C ILE A 51 27.26 -2.97 31.13
N PRO A 52 27.40 -2.08 32.15
CA PRO A 52 26.55 -2.15 33.33
C PRO A 52 25.11 -2.16 32.82
N ARG A 53 24.38 -3.24 33.05
CA ARG A 53 22.96 -3.28 32.85
C ARG A 53 22.38 -2.16 33.69
N ARG A 54 22.12 -1.00 33.05
CA ARG A 54 21.27 0.02 33.64
C ARG A 54 20.04 -0.71 34.12
N GLN A 55 19.88 -0.87 35.42
CA GLN A 55 18.61 -1.28 36.01
C GLN A 55 17.59 -0.28 35.46
N VAL A 56 16.84 -0.70 34.46
CA VAL A 56 15.64 -0.01 34.07
C VAL A 56 14.75 -0.17 35.28
N GLY A 57 14.64 0.91 36.08
CA GLY A 57 13.69 0.96 37.15
C GLY A 57 12.39 0.40 36.66
N ALA A 58 11.73 -0.39 37.47
CA ALA A 58 10.42 -0.90 37.15
C ALA A 58 9.46 0.31 37.01
N GLU A 59 9.50 0.96 35.82
CA GLU A 59 8.44 1.87 35.41
C GLU A 59 7.18 1.02 35.42
N GLU A 60 6.18 1.45 36.16
CA GLU A 60 4.85 0.85 36.21
C GLU A 60 4.46 0.43 34.80
N ALA A 61 4.36 -0.88 34.61
CA ALA A 61 3.89 -1.44 33.35
C ALA A 61 2.46 -0.94 33.18
N VAL A 62 2.28 0.10 32.41
CA VAL A 62 0.96 0.57 31.98
C VAL A 62 0.23 -0.66 31.49
N ARG A 63 -0.81 -1.07 32.18
CA ARG A 63 -1.63 -2.23 31.78
C ARG A 63 -2.20 -1.94 30.42
N VAL A 64 -1.56 -2.48 29.38
CA VAL A 64 -2.09 -2.38 28.03
C VAL A 64 -3.47 -3.02 28.02
N PRO A 65 -4.54 -2.30 27.67
CA PRO A 65 -5.88 -2.86 27.63
C PRO A 65 -5.91 -4.14 26.80
N ARG A 66 -6.60 -5.17 27.26
CA ARG A 66 -6.73 -6.43 26.52
C ARG A 66 -7.40 -6.13 25.18
N ARG A 67 -6.71 -6.39 24.07
CA ARG A 67 -7.25 -6.16 22.73
C ARG A 67 -8.40 -7.11 22.45
N LEU A 68 -9.53 -6.56 22.02
CA LEU A 68 -10.69 -7.32 21.58
C LEU A 68 -10.49 -7.89 20.18
N ASN A 69 -10.96 -9.09 19.91
CA ASN A 69 -10.80 -9.76 18.63
C ASN A 69 -12.12 -9.85 17.85
N TRP A 70 -12.58 -8.73 17.33
CA TRP A 70 -13.80 -8.61 16.52
C TRP A 70 -13.85 -9.57 15.31
N LYS A 71 -12.70 -9.91 14.74
CA LYS A 71 -12.63 -10.83 13.58
C LYS A 71 -12.93 -12.28 13.93
N LYS A 72 -12.77 -12.66 15.19
CA LYS A 72 -13.08 -13.99 15.70
C LYS A 72 -14.39 -14.04 16.46
N ALA A 73 -15.08 -12.91 16.60
CA ALA A 73 -16.38 -12.87 17.24
C ALA A 73 -17.41 -13.64 16.40
N GLU A 74 -18.10 -14.56 17.02
CA GLU A 74 -19.20 -15.34 16.46
C GLU A 74 -20.47 -14.48 16.35
N LYS A 75 -21.43 -14.95 15.55
CA LYS A 75 -22.67 -14.20 15.30
C LYS A 75 -23.45 -13.92 16.59
N GLU A 76 -23.46 -14.86 17.49
CA GLU A 76 -24.09 -14.76 18.83
C GLU A 76 -23.43 -13.65 19.66
N GLN A 77 -22.11 -13.56 19.67
CA GLN A 77 -21.35 -12.54 20.38
C GLN A 77 -21.57 -11.14 19.79
N LEU A 78 -21.69 -11.03 18.47
CA LEU A 78 -22.04 -9.76 17.82
C LEU A 78 -23.48 -9.34 18.13
N ASN A 79 -24.42 -10.28 18.22
CA ASN A 79 -25.78 -9.99 18.64
C ASN A 79 -25.83 -9.58 20.12
N MET A 80 -25.10 -10.29 20.99
CA MET A 80 -24.97 -9.94 22.41
C MET A 80 -24.41 -8.50 22.55
N TYR A 81 -23.40 -8.13 21.78
CA TYR A 81 -22.88 -6.76 21.77
C TYR A 81 -23.96 -5.73 21.42
N ARG A 82 -24.76 -6.00 20.38
CA ARG A 82 -25.83 -5.07 19.96
C ARG A 82 -26.89 -4.92 21.03
N THR A 83 -27.32 -6.02 21.67
CA THR A 83 -28.32 -6.01 22.74
C THR A 83 -27.79 -5.29 23.97
N GLU A 84 -26.59 -5.61 24.42
CA GLU A 84 -25.94 -4.99 25.57
C GLU A 84 -25.74 -3.48 25.36
N LEU A 85 -25.27 -3.09 24.16
CA LEU A 85 -25.14 -1.67 23.84
C LEU A 85 -26.49 -0.96 23.77
N GLN A 86 -27.53 -1.61 23.21
CA GLN A 86 -28.87 -1.06 23.15
C GLN A 86 -29.40 -0.76 24.58
N MET A 87 -29.30 -1.71 25.50
CA MET A 87 -29.74 -1.55 26.87
C MET A 87 -29.03 -0.40 27.59
N ARG A 88 -27.69 -0.33 27.47
CA ARG A 88 -26.90 0.74 28.09
C ARG A 88 -27.23 2.12 27.53
N LEU A 89 -27.52 2.20 26.23
CA LEU A 89 -27.92 3.47 25.60
C LEU A 89 -29.34 3.90 25.99
N GLU A 90 -30.25 2.96 26.31
CA GLU A 90 -31.60 3.27 26.80
C GLU A 90 -31.59 3.87 28.21
N GLU A 91 -30.59 3.49 29.03
CA GLU A 91 -30.41 4.04 30.39
C GLU A 91 -29.82 5.47 30.38
N LEU A 92 -29.27 5.96 29.25
CA LEU A 92 -28.67 7.30 29.16
C LEU A 92 -29.77 8.34 28.89
N GLU A 93 -30.00 9.20 29.85
CA GLU A 93 -30.86 10.38 29.68
C GLU A 93 -30.24 11.38 28.71
N GLU A 94 -31.02 11.89 27.80
CA GLU A 94 -30.56 12.90 26.80
C GLU A 94 -30.63 14.30 27.41
N PRO A 95 -29.49 15.01 27.57
CA PRO A 95 -29.52 16.36 28.12
C PRO A 95 -30.25 17.34 27.19
N ASP A 96 -30.99 18.25 27.75
CA ASP A 96 -31.77 19.28 27.02
C ASP A 96 -30.89 20.14 26.09
N CYS A 97 -29.61 20.33 26.45
CA CYS A 97 -28.66 21.07 25.62
C CYS A 97 -28.42 20.44 24.24
N LEU A 98 -28.68 19.14 24.04
CA LEU A 98 -28.62 18.50 22.72
C LEU A 98 -29.79 18.89 21.81
N GLN A 99 -30.86 19.41 22.37
CA GLN A 99 -32.04 19.96 21.65
C GLN A 99 -31.87 21.46 21.31
N CYS A 100 -30.78 22.08 21.78
CA CYS A 100 -30.50 23.47 21.45
C CYS A 100 -30.32 23.64 19.94
N ILE A 101 -31.13 24.52 19.34
CA ILE A 101 -31.11 24.87 17.90
C ILE A 101 -30.56 26.25 17.63
N ASP A 102 -30.26 27.04 18.66
CA ASP A 102 -29.67 28.35 18.52
C ASP A 102 -28.22 28.26 18.04
N VAL A 103 -28.01 28.48 16.75
CA VAL A 103 -26.69 28.41 16.08
C VAL A 103 -25.70 29.47 16.59
N LYS A 104 -26.17 30.46 17.35
CA LYS A 104 -25.38 31.50 18.00
C LYS A 104 -25.33 31.36 19.52
N CYS A 105 -25.72 30.19 20.04
CA CYS A 105 -25.66 29.91 21.46
C CYS A 105 -24.23 30.05 21.99
N GLN A 106 -24.06 30.82 23.04
CA GLN A 106 -22.79 31.06 23.73
C GLN A 106 -22.76 30.44 25.12
N ASP A 107 -23.76 29.64 25.47
CA ASP A 107 -23.79 28.97 26.78
C ASP A 107 -22.72 27.87 26.85
N ILE A 108 -21.70 28.15 27.67
CA ILE A 108 -20.56 27.28 27.89
C ILE A 108 -21.01 25.98 28.57
N SER A 109 -22.05 26.05 29.43
CA SER A 109 -22.56 24.85 30.15
C SER A 109 -23.07 23.79 29.17
N HIS A 110 -23.65 24.19 28.04
CA HIS A 110 -24.09 23.28 26.99
C HIS A 110 -22.94 22.43 26.45
N SER A 111 -21.77 23.02 26.27
CA SER A 111 -20.59 22.29 25.82
C SER A 111 -20.08 21.29 26.86
N GLU A 112 -20.09 21.66 28.14
CA GLU A 112 -19.63 20.79 29.23
C GLU A 112 -20.56 19.60 29.44
N VAL A 113 -21.87 19.84 29.45
CA VAL A 113 -22.88 18.79 29.60
C VAL A 113 -22.86 17.84 28.41
N ARG A 114 -22.80 18.39 27.17
CA ARG A 114 -22.63 17.59 25.97
C ARG A 114 -21.36 16.73 26.01
N ASP A 115 -20.23 17.27 26.41
CA ASP A 115 -18.96 16.55 26.45
C ASP A 115 -18.99 15.40 27.44
N ARG A 116 -19.67 15.57 28.59
CA ARG A 116 -19.95 14.49 29.55
C ARG A 116 -20.80 13.39 28.91
N TYR A 117 -21.91 13.79 28.28
CA TYR A 117 -22.78 12.84 27.58
C TYR A 117 -22.06 12.05 26.48
N VAL A 118 -21.18 12.69 25.71
CA VAL A 118 -20.34 12.01 24.70
C VAL A 118 -19.46 10.96 25.36
N LEU A 119 -18.86 11.24 26.51
CA LEU A 119 -18.05 10.26 27.25
C LEU A 119 -18.89 9.09 27.78
N ASP A 120 -20.12 9.34 28.24
CA ASP A 120 -21.03 8.30 28.71
C ASP A 120 -21.46 7.38 27.55
N VAL A 121 -21.79 7.94 26.39
CA VAL A 121 -22.06 7.15 25.17
C VAL A 121 -20.81 6.34 24.75
N MET A 122 -19.62 6.92 24.86
CA MET A 122 -18.37 6.20 24.58
C MET A 122 -18.11 5.08 25.55
N SER A 123 -18.36 5.29 26.84
CA SER A 123 -18.22 4.25 27.86
C SER A 123 -19.17 3.07 27.60
N SER A 124 -20.41 3.37 27.18
CA SER A 124 -21.41 2.33 26.86
C SER A 124 -20.94 1.37 25.78
N TRP A 125 -20.38 1.84 24.66
CA TRP A 125 -19.88 0.91 23.64
C TRP A 125 -18.58 0.22 24.03
N VAL A 126 -17.74 0.84 24.85
CA VAL A 126 -16.52 0.22 25.37
C VAL A 126 -16.90 -0.95 26.28
N GLU A 127 -17.76 -0.72 27.26
CA GLU A 127 -18.21 -1.73 28.24
C GLU A 127 -18.98 -2.87 27.56
N ALA A 128 -19.93 -2.56 26.68
CA ALA A 128 -20.63 -3.57 25.88
C ALA A 128 -19.65 -4.44 25.05
N SER A 129 -18.58 -3.83 24.52
CA SER A 129 -17.56 -4.56 23.78
C SER A 129 -16.77 -5.54 24.65
N TYR A 130 -16.39 -5.12 25.87
CA TYR A 130 -15.64 -5.98 26.80
C TYR A 130 -16.46 -7.13 27.35
N VAL A 131 -17.79 -6.96 27.50
CA VAL A 131 -18.71 -8.01 27.94
C VAL A 131 -18.92 -9.05 26.85
N SER A 132 -19.01 -8.62 25.58
CA SER A 132 -19.53 -9.45 24.49
C SER A 132 -18.46 -10.03 23.57
N ILE A 133 -17.35 -9.30 23.35
CA ILE A 133 -16.36 -9.65 22.33
C ILE A 133 -15.16 -10.38 22.94
N PRO A 134 -14.70 -11.49 22.33
CA PRO A 134 -13.58 -12.25 22.86
C PRO A 134 -12.29 -11.44 22.87
N THR A 135 -11.51 -11.59 23.94
CA THR A 135 -10.20 -10.94 24.05
C THR A 135 -9.16 -11.67 23.21
N ALA A 136 -8.29 -10.91 22.55
CA ALA A 136 -7.14 -11.49 21.89
C ALA A 136 -6.16 -12.05 22.94
N PRO A 137 -5.51 -13.18 22.67
CA PRO A 137 -4.47 -13.68 23.54
C PRO A 137 -3.39 -12.62 23.72
N PRO A 138 -2.79 -12.48 24.93
CA PRO A 138 -1.77 -11.48 25.18
C PRO A 138 -0.64 -11.62 24.18
N THR A 139 -0.30 -10.54 23.50
CA THR A 139 0.92 -10.50 22.68
C THR A 139 2.11 -10.70 23.61
N ARG A 140 2.85 -11.79 23.45
CA ARG A 140 4.05 -12.06 24.25
C ARG A 140 4.96 -10.83 24.19
N PRO A 141 5.45 -10.32 25.33
CA PRO A 141 6.39 -9.21 25.33
C PRO A 141 7.61 -9.60 24.50
N SER A 142 8.08 -8.67 23.67
CA SER A 142 9.23 -8.87 22.76
C SER A 142 10.57 -9.10 23.46
N GLY A 143 10.58 -9.31 24.76
CA GLY A 143 11.75 -9.57 25.62
C GLY A 143 11.87 -11.00 26.13
N SER A 144 10.94 -11.92 25.85
CA SER A 144 11.15 -13.32 26.18
C SER A 144 12.27 -13.86 25.29
N LYS A 145 13.37 -14.36 25.92
CA LYS A 145 14.49 -15.05 25.28
C LYS A 145 13.99 -15.78 24.03
N GLN A 146 14.47 -15.34 22.86
CA GLN A 146 14.23 -16.08 21.61
C GLN A 146 14.64 -17.52 21.91
N LYS A 147 13.66 -18.43 22.04
CA LYS A 147 13.92 -19.86 21.84
C LYS A 147 14.62 -19.89 20.48
N LYS A 148 15.90 -20.30 20.45
CA LYS A 148 16.63 -20.55 19.18
C LYS A 148 15.64 -21.18 18.24
N GLU A 149 15.33 -20.49 17.11
CA GLU A 149 14.42 -21.03 16.11
C GLU A 149 14.94 -22.40 15.72
N ARG A 150 14.32 -23.44 16.24
CA ARG A 150 14.59 -24.80 15.79
C ARG A 150 14.20 -24.87 14.31
N LEU A 151 14.91 -25.66 13.54
CA LEU A 151 14.60 -25.87 12.13
C LEU A 151 13.11 -26.16 11.95
N PRO A 152 12.44 -25.56 10.94
CA PRO A 152 11.04 -25.86 10.66
C PRO A 152 10.78 -27.36 10.58
N GLY A 153 9.80 -27.87 11.34
CA GLY A 153 9.51 -29.28 11.41
C GLY A 153 10.25 -30.06 12.49
N TRP A 154 11.03 -29.38 13.33
CA TRP A 154 11.67 -30.05 14.46
C TRP A 154 10.63 -30.63 15.42
N ASN A 155 10.65 -31.93 15.62
CA ASN A 155 9.74 -32.68 16.51
C ASN A 155 10.52 -33.45 17.57
N GLU A 156 9.82 -34.14 18.47
CA GLU A 156 10.40 -34.95 19.55
C GLU A 156 11.30 -36.07 19.06
N ASN A 157 11.08 -36.61 17.85
CA ASN A 157 11.88 -37.64 17.24
C ASN A 157 13.22 -37.10 16.69
N CYS A 158 13.34 -35.81 16.41
CA CYS A 158 14.57 -35.24 15.89
C CYS A 158 15.64 -35.06 16.98
N GLU A 159 15.24 -34.69 18.21
CA GLU A 159 16.15 -34.36 19.32
C GLU A 159 17.07 -35.51 19.71
N PRO A 160 16.59 -36.77 19.95
CA PRO A 160 17.45 -37.90 20.29
C PRO A 160 18.41 -38.26 19.18
N LEU A 161 17.96 -38.18 17.92
CA LEU A 161 18.78 -38.48 16.76
C LEU A 161 19.84 -37.40 16.51
N CYS A 162 19.54 -36.15 16.80
CA CYS A 162 20.47 -35.06 16.75
C CYS A 162 21.58 -35.25 17.80
N SER A 163 21.21 -35.51 19.05
CA SER A 163 22.16 -35.76 20.14
C SER A 163 23.07 -36.92 19.86
N LYS A 164 22.53 -38.01 19.33
CA LYS A 164 23.32 -39.20 18.94
C LYS A 164 24.26 -38.90 17.77
N ALA A 165 23.83 -38.16 16.77
CA ALA A 165 24.67 -37.73 15.65
C ALA A 165 25.81 -36.82 16.10
N LYS A 166 25.55 -35.88 17.02
CA LYS A 166 26.56 -35.00 17.62
C LYS A 166 27.59 -35.77 18.42
N PHE A 167 27.13 -36.70 19.24
CA PHE A 167 28.03 -37.57 20.05
C PHE A 167 29.00 -38.33 19.16
N TRP A 168 28.51 -39.11 18.21
CA TRP A 168 29.40 -39.92 17.35
C TRP A 168 30.28 -39.08 16.43
N TYR A 169 29.82 -37.89 16.06
CA TYR A 169 30.67 -36.95 15.34
C TYR A 169 31.80 -36.38 16.20
N ALA A 170 31.55 -36.09 17.46
CA ALA A 170 32.58 -35.63 18.40
C ALA A 170 33.62 -36.75 18.64
N VAL A 171 33.17 -38.00 18.85
CA VAL A 171 34.06 -39.17 19.01
C VAL A 171 34.92 -39.41 17.77
N TRP A 172 34.32 -39.32 16.58
CA TRP A 172 35.05 -39.43 15.32
C TRP A 172 36.11 -38.33 15.14
N LEU A 173 35.75 -37.10 15.55
CA LEU A 173 36.65 -35.97 15.50
C LEU A 173 37.83 -36.13 16.45
N SER A 174 37.60 -36.55 17.71
CA SER A 174 38.62 -36.78 18.70
C SER A 174 39.56 -37.97 18.36
N ALA A 175 39.07 -38.94 17.56
CA ALA A 175 39.84 -40.06 17.04
C ALA A 175 40.68 -39.72 15.80
N GLY A 176 40.82 -38.45 15.42
CA GLY A 176 41.66 -38.01 14.30
C GLY A 176 40.99 -38.19 12.92
N ARG A 177 39.65 -38.29 12.86
CA ARG A 177 38.84 -38.39 11.62
C ARG A 177 39.16 -39.59 10.74
N PRO A 178 39.09 -40.82 11.24
CA PRO A 178 39.41 -41.98 10.43
C PRO A 178 38.46 -42.05 9.22
N SER A 179 39.03 -42.33 8.03
CA SER A 179 38.28 -42.44 6.78
C SER A 179 37.59 -43.81 6.60
N THR A 180 37.94 -44.78 7.40
CA THR A 180 37.45 -46.19 7.40
C THR A 180 37.24 -46.69 8.81
N GLY A 181 36.68 -47.86 8.96
CA GLY A 181 36.49 -48.50 10.27
C GLY A 181 35.13 -48.24 10.91
N GLU A 182 34.96 -48.78 12.12
CA GLU A 182 33.65 -48.79 12.78
C GLU A 182 33.20 -47.41 13.25
N LEU A 183 34.10 -46.57 13.76
CA LEU A 183 33.83 -45.19 14.17
C LEU A 183 33.32 -44.34 12.98
N HIS A 184 33.93 -44.47 11.82
CA HIS A 184 33.49 -43.81 10.62
C HIS A 184 32.08 -44.25 10.22
N ARG A 185 31.82 -45.58 10.23
CA ARG A 185 30.49 -46.14 9.91
C ARG A 185 29.40 -45.64 10.87
N LEU A 186 29.67 -45.61 12.17
CA LEU A 186 28.75 -45.13 13.19
C LEU A 186 28.44 -43.63 13.04
N MET A 187 29.46 -42.83 12.80
CA MET A 187 29.30 -41.40 12.54
C MET A 187 28.43 -41.19 11.29
N VAL A 188 28.70 -41.82 10.18
CA VAL A 188 27.92 -41.71 8.95
C VAL A 188 26.48 -42.20 9.15
N ALA A 189 26.29 -43.39 9.74
CA ALA A 189 24.98 -43.98 9.96
C ALA A 189 24.07 -43.11 10.83
N THR A 190 24.60 -42.53 11.92
CA THR A 190 23.84 -41.65 12.83
C THR A 190 23.46 -40.33 12.15
N ARG A 191 24.37 -39.73 11.37
CA ARG A 191 24.08 -38.54 10.59
C ARG A 191 23.01 -38.77 9.51
N VAL A 192 23.07 -39.92 8.83
CA VAL A 192 22.07 -40.29 7.81
C VAL A 192 20.69 -40.43 8.45
N LYS A 193 20.58 -41.13 9.61
CA LYS A 193 19.32 -41.28 10.35
C LYS A 193 18.77 -39.95 10.79
N PHE A 194 19.58 -39.05 11.37
CA PHE A 194 19.15 -37.72 11.77
C PHE A 194 18.68 -36.89 10.57
N ARG A 195 19.46 -36.86 9.48
CA ARG A 195 19.06 -36.13 8.25
C ARG A 195 17.74 -36.66 7.65
N ALA A 196 17.51 -37.98 7.72
CA ALA A 196 16.25 -38.58 7.29
C ALA A 196 15.09 -38.12 8.17
N ALA A 197 15.25 -38.10 9.51
CA ALA A 197 14.22 -37.61 10.42
C ALA A 197 13.86 -36.14 10.18
N VAL A 198 14.84 -35.26 9.99
CA VAL A 198 14.61 -33.84 9.66
C VAL A 198 13.91 -33.70 8.32
N ARG A 199 14.25 -34.49 7.31
CA ARG A 199 13.55 -34.44 6.02
C ARG A 199 12.10 -34.90 6.14
N ASN A 200 11.82 -35.93 6.92
CA ASN A 200 10.47 -36.45 7.14
C ASN A 200 9.62 -35.41 7.92
N ALA A 201 10.17 -34.85 8.99
CA ALA A 201 9.52 -33.79 9.77
C ALA A 201 9.20 -32.55 8.92
N ARG A 202 10.08 -32.16 8.00
CA ARG A 202 9.80 -31.08 7.02
C ARG A 202 8.68 -31.46 6.06
N LYS A 203 8.65 -32.69 5.55
CA LYS A 203 7.57 -33.17 4.67
C LYS A 203 6.21 -33.12 5.38
N GLU A 204 6.14 -33.49 6.65
CA GLU A 204 4.90 -33.44 7.46
C GLU A 204 4.40 -32.02 7.62
N VAL A 205 5.28 -31.06 7.92
CA VAL A 205 4.95 -29.62 8.02
C VAL A 205 4.49 -29.07 6.66
N ASP A 206 5.19 -29.42 5.58
CA ASP A 206 4.83 -28.98 4.24
C ASP A 206 3.49 -29.59 3.79
N SER A 207 3.22 -30.86 4.10
CA SER A 207 1.93 -31.51 3.87
C SER A 207 0.80 -30.84 4.65
N SER A 208 1.01 -30.52 5.92
CA SER A 208 0.03 -29.79 6.75
C SER A 208 -0.26 -28.40 6.17
N LYS A 209 0.75 -27.66 5.74
CA LYS A 209 0.58 -26.34 5.09
C LYS A 209 -0.17 -26.47 3.76
N ALA A 210 0.15 -27.48 2.96
CA ALA A 210 -0.54 -27.73 1.70
C ALA A 210 -2.03 -28.04 1.93
N HIS A 211 -2.36 -28.80 2.96
CA HIS A 211 -3.74 -29.11 3.34
C HIS A 211 -4.54 -27.83 3.73
N VAL A 212 -3.93 -26.96 4.55
CA VAL A 212 -4.54 -25.66 4.91
C VAL A 212 -4.81 -24.80 3.67
N LEU A 213 -3.88 -24.78 2.70
CA LEU A 213 -4.09 -24.02 1.46
C LEU A 213 -5.14 -24.64 0.56
N LEU A 214 -5.26 -25.96 0.53
CA LEU A 214 -6.32 -26.66 -0.21
C LEU A 214 -7.68 -26.29 0.38
N GLN A 215 -7.86 -26.42 1.68
CA GLN A 215 -9.09 -26.06 2.37
C GLN A 215 -9.46 -24.58 2.16
N ALA A 216 -8.48 -23.67 2.28
CA ALA A 216 -8.72 -22.26 2.03
C ALA A 216 -9.10 -21.98 0.56
N ALA A 217 -8.59 -22.76 -0.40
CA ALA A 217 -8.95 -22.64 -1.80
C ALA A 217 -10.37 -23.10 -2.10
N GLU A 218 -10.87 -24.13 -1.43
CA GLU A 218 -12.27 -24.60 -1.50
C GLU A 218 -13.24 -23.50 -1.00
N GLU A 219 -12.82 -22.73 0.00
CA GLU A 219 -13.59 -21.60 0.54
C GLU A 219 -13.49 -20.32 -0.30
N GLY A 220 -12.64 -20.29 -1.32
CA GLY A 220 -12.51 -19.26 -2.33
C GLY A 220 -11.19 -18.48 -2.34
N ASP A 221 -10.93 -17.81 -3.45
CA ASP A 221 -9.69 -17.07 -3.73
C ASP A 221 -9.29 -16.07 -2.62
N GLN A 222 -10.25 -15.44 -1.97
CA GLN A 222 -9.96 -14.46 -0.91
C GLN A 222 -9.38 -15.12 0.35
N LYS A 223 -9.94 -16.27 0.77
CA LYS A 223 -9.44 -17.01 1.94
C LYS A 223 -8.07 -17.62 1.66
N LEU A 224 -7.88 -18.21 0.48
CA LEU A 224 -6.58 -18.66 0.01
C LEU A 224 -5.53 -17.55 0.09
N LEU A 225 -5.86 -16.33 -0.37
CA LEU A 225 -4.97 -15.18 -0.33
C LEU A 225 -4.59 -14.77 1.10
N VAL A 226 -5.55 -14.80 2.02
CA VAL A 226 -5.31 -14.48 3.44
C VAL A 226 -4.34 -15.49 4.06
N GLU A 227 -4.55 -16.79 3.84
CA GLU A 227 -3.67 -17.84 4.36
C GLU A 227 -2.27 -17.78 3.72
N MET A 228 -2.18 -17.54 2.42
CA MET A 228 -0.90 -17.34 1.76
C MET A 228 -0.14 -16.14 2.32
N ARG A 229 -0.80 -14.99 2.52
CA ARG A 229 -0.18 -13.82 3.15
C ARG A 229 0.27 -14.10 4.58
N ARG A 230 -0.50 -14.89 5.33
CA ARG A 230 -0.12 -15.33 6.68
C ARG A 230 1.14 -16.20 6.65
N MET A 231 1.23 -17.16 5.71
CA MET A 231 2.38 -18.04 5.56
C MET A 231 3.62 -17.33 5.00
N MET A 232 3.44 -16.31 4.15
CA MET A 232 4.54 -15.46 3.68
C MET A 232 5.19 -14.66 4.83
N GLY A 233 4.60 -14.78 6.04
CA GLY A 233 5.06 -13.96 7.14
C GLY A 233 5.06 -12.51 6.64
N ALA A 234 3.87 -11.94 6.39
CA ALA A 234 3.77 -10.51 6.44
C ALA A 234 4.28 -10.14 7.83
N LYS A 235 5.60 -9.99 7.95
CA LYS A 235 6.19 -9.31 9.08
C LYS A 235 5.40 -8.02 9.09
N SER A 236 4.43 -7.90 9.98
CA SER A 236 4.07 -6.61 10.49
C SER A 236 5.45 -5.99 10.68
N GLN A 237 5.79 -5.03 9.83
CA GLN A 237 6.96 -4.22 10.08
C GLN A 237 6.61 -3.51 11.39
N GLN A 238 6.83 -4.22 12.50
CA GLN A 238 6.92 -3.57 13.78
C GLN A 238 8.07 -2.61 13.58
N GLN A 239 7.70 -1.35 13.40
CA GLN A 239 8.68 -0.31 13.17
C GLN A 239 9.65 -0.34 14.33
N GLU A 240 10.88 -0.69 14.01
CA GLU A 240 11.95 -0.56 14.97
C GLU A 240 12.22 0.93 15.13
N LEU A 241 12.22 1.39 16.37
CA LEU A 241 12.75 2.70 16.69
C LEU A 241 14.18 2.73 16.16
N PRO A 242 14.58 3.76 15.44
CA PRO A 242 15.98 3.90 15.06
C PRO A 242 16.83 4.08 16.34
N ASP A 243 18.04 3.56 16.31
CA ASP A 243 18.99 3.72 17.43
C ASP A 243 19.37 5.18 17.64
N SER A 244 19.33 5.99 16.57
CA SER A 244 19.53 7.43 16.58
C SER A 244 18.64 8.15 15.55
N LEU A 245 18.30 9.42 15.83
CA LEU A 245 17.54 10.31 14.93
C LEU A 245 18.09 11.72 15.02
N GLU A 246 18.62 12.26 13.92
CA GLU A 246 19.16 13.64 13.85
C GLU A 246 20.05 13.99 15.05
N GLY A 247 20.94 13.05 15.45
CA GLY A 247 21.88 13.19 16.56
C GLY A 247 21.36 12.80 17.94
N ALA A 248 20.04 12.66 18.15
CA ALA A 248 19.49 12.11 19.38
C ALA A 248 19.69 10.59 19.41
N ALA A 249 20.13 10.02 20.54
CA ALA A 249 20.37 8.60 20.72
C ALA A 249 19.65 8.07 21.95
N GLY A 250 19.16 6.83 21.85
CA GLY A 250 18.35 6.23 22.92
C GLY A 250 16.85 6.42 22.73
N HIS A 251 16.09 5.45 23.21
CA HIS A 251 14.67 5.33 22.87
C HIS A 251 13.79 6.53 23.28
N ARG A 252 14.06 7.15 24.44
CA ARG A 252 13.30 8.29 24.93
C ARG A 252 13.65 9.55 24.15
N GLU A 253 14.93 9.82 23.99
CA GLU A 253 15.44 10.98 23.25
C GLU A 253 14.98 10.96 21.78
N VAL A 254 14.96 9.78 21.14
CA VAL A 254 14.46 9.61 19.77
C VAL A 254 12.96 9.92 19.68
N VAL A 255 12.14 9.51 20.65
CA VAL A 255 10.71 9.84 20.68
C VAL A 255 10.48 11.35 20.86
N ASP A 256 11.23 11.98 21.78
CA ASP A 256 11.17 13.41 22.02
C ASP A 256 11.67 14.20 20.80
N LYS A 257 12.70 13.69 20.11
CA LYS A 257 13.20 14.28 18.87
C LYS A 257 12.16 14.21 17.74
N PHE A 258 11.45 13.09 17.58
CA PHE A 258 10.30 13.04 16.66
C PHE A 258 9.23 14.07 17.01
N ARG A 259 8.93 14.27 18.31
CA ARG A 259 7.97 15.28 18.75
C ARG A 259 8.40 16.68 18.30
N GLU A 260 9.63 17.08 18.60
CA GLU A 260 10.19 18.38 18.20
C GLU A 260 10.11 18.59 16.68
N LEU A 261 10.53 17.59 15.92
CA LEU A 261 10.57 17.68 14.45
C LEU A 261 9.16 17.74 13.83
N TYR A 262 8.20 17.00 14.40
CA TYR A 262 6.80 17.09 13.93
C TYR A 262 6.12 18.37 14.40
N GLU A 263 6.36 18.85 15.62
CA GLU A 263 5.88 20.14 16.08
C GLU A 263 6.37 21.25 15.15
N ALA A 264 7.67 21.31 14.85
CA ALA A 264 8.22 22.26 13.89
C ALA A 264 7.64 22.11 12.47
N LEU A 265 7.29 20.89 12.05
CA LEU A 265 6.69 20.63 10.75
C LEU A 265 5.25 21.15 10.64
N TYR A 266 4.48 21.09 11.74
CA TYR A 266 3.08 21.45 11.83
C TYR A 266 2.85 22.78 12.56
N THR A 267 3.89 23.61 12.66
CA THR A 267 3.81 24.97 13.22
C THR A 267 4.22 25.99 12.17
N SER A 268 3.43 27.05 12.03
CA SER A 268 3.71 28.18 11.14
C SER A 268 3.53 29.49 11.90
N ALA A 269 4.46 30.42 11.74
CA ALA A 269 4.39 31.73 12.35
C ALA A 269 3.30 32.60 11.68
N GLY A 270 2.63 33.45 12.46
CA GLY A 270 1.71 34.47 11.94
C GLY A 270 0.35 33.99 11.44
N THR A 271 -0.04 32.75 11.76
CA THR A 271 -1.32 32.16 11.34
C THR A 271 -2.49 32.50 12.28
N GLU A 272 -2.23 32.81 13.54
CA GLU A 272 -3.26 32.96 14.58
C GLU A 272 -4.16 34.17 14.32
N ALA A 273 -3.63 35.38 14.10
CA ALA A 273 -4.44 36.57 13.83
C ALA A 273 -5.34 36.42 12.59
N ARG A 274 -4.84 35.82 11.51
CA ARG A 274 -5.64 35.55 10.31
C ARG A 274 -6.75 34.53 10.55
N LEU A 275 -6.54 33.59 11.46
CA LEU A 275 -7.54 32.62 11.84
C LEU A 275 -8.62 33.24 12.71
N GLU A 276 -8.29 34.15 13.59
CA GLU A 276 -9.25 34.95 14.38
C GLU A 276 -10.13 35.81 13.49
N ASP A 277 -9.56 36.52 12.52
CA ASP A 277 -10.32 37.31 11.54
C ASP A 277 -11.28 36.42 10.73
N LEU A 278 -10.84 35.22 10.34
CA LEU A 278 -11.69 34.29 9.65
C LEU A 278 -12.82 33.74 10.54
N GLU A 279 -12.56 33.47 11.81
CA GLU A 279 -13.58 33.04 12.78
C GLU A 279 -14.68 34.10 12.90
N LEU A 280 -14.34 35.39 12.91
CA LEU A 280 -15.31 36.48 12.89
C LEU A 280 -16.12 36.52 11.58
N GLN A 281 -15.47 36.29 10.43
CA GLN A 281 -16.17 36.21 9.15
C GLN A 281 -17.14 35.03 9.11
N ILE A 282 -16.70 33.86 9.57
CA ILE A 282 -17.56 32.67 9.66
C ILE A 282 -18.75 32.94 10.57
N TRP A 283 -18.52 33.57 11.73
CA TRP A 283 -19.57 33.92 12.68
C TRP A 283 -20.59 34.90 12.07
N GLY A 284 -20.12 35.90 11.34
CA GLY A 284 -20.98 36.87 10.61
C GLY A 284 -21.79 36.20 9.49
N ALA A 285 -21.27 35.12 8.89
CA ALA A 285 -21.94 34.38 7.81
C ALA A 285 -23.00 33.38 8.30
N ILE A 286 -23.13 33.15 9.62
CA ILE A 286 -24.15 32.27 10.19
C ILE A 286 -25.50 32.98 10.15
N ASP A 287 -26.45 32.39 9.43
CA ASP A 287 -27.79 32.93 9.16
C ASP A 287 -28.89 31.93 9.54
N CYS A 288 -30.15 32.30 9.30
CA CYS A 288 -31.32 31.45 9.57
C CYS A 288 -31.34 30.13 8.79
N ARG A 289 -30.60 29.99 7.67
CA ARG A 289 -30.51 28.76 6.91
C ARG A 289 -29.61 27.74 7.59
N SER A 290 -28.78 28.17 8.51
CA SER A 290 -27.83 27.32 9.24
C SER A 290 -28.53 26.22 10.05
N GLU A 291 -29.73 26.51 10.60
CA GLU A 291 -30.52 25.46 11.31
C GLU A 291 -30.97 24.36 10.36
N ALA A 292 -31.42 24.69 9.14
CA ALA A 292 -31.82 23.73 8.15
C ALA A 292 -30.63 22.82 7.75
N GLU A 293 -29.43 23.38 7.62
CA GLU A 293 -28.22 22.60 7.37
C GLU A 293 -27.89 21.63 8.50
N ILE A 294 -28.02 22.03 9.76
CA ILE A 294 -27.80 21.16 10.93
C ILE A 294 -28.80 20.01 10.95
N ARG A 295 -30.06 20.25 10.62
CA ARG A 295 -31.13 19.25 10.57
C ARG A 295 -30.88 18.14 9.53
N ARG A 296 -30.00 18.35 8.54
CA ARG A 296 -29.56 17.32 7.55
C ARG A 296 -28.80 16.16 8.23
N VAL A 297 -28.23 16.36 9.41
CA VAL A 297 -27.60 15.27 10.18
C VAL A 297 -28.69 14.39 10.77
N THR A 298 -29.08 13.36 10.06
CA THR A 298 -30.12 12.40 10.47
C THR A 298 -29.49 11.08 10.94
N PRO A 299 -30.19 10.25 11.73
CA PRO A 299 -29.74 8.91 12.08
C PRO A 299 -29.41 8.05 10.85
N GLY A 300 -30.15 8.22 9.75
CA GLY A 300 -29.88 7.53 8.48
C GLY A 300 -28.53 7.88 7.87
N VAL A 301 -28.14 9.15 7.90
CA VAL A 301 -26.83 9.63 7.46
C VAL A 301 -25.72 9.07 8.34
N VAL A 302 -25.91 9.08 9.66
CA VAL A 302 -24.94 8.47 10.59
C VAL A 302 -24.76 6.98 10.31
N ALA A 303 -25.86 6.24 10.07
CA ALA A 303 -25.82 4.83 9.72
C ALA A 303 -25.08 4.57 8.38
N ALA A 304 -25.27 5.45 7.38
CA ALA A 304 -24.52 5.40 6.12
C ALA A 304 -23.02 5.63 6.34
N ALA A 305 -22.66 6.60 7.17
CA ALA A 305 -21.27 6.87 7.56
C ALA A 305 -20.64 5.70 8.32
N CYS A 306 -21.37 5.03 9.23
CA CYS A 306 -20.90 3.82 9.92
C CYS A 306 -20.53 2.70 8.95
N LYS A 307 -21.29 2.51 7.86
CA LYS A 307 -20.97 1.50 6.81
C LYS A 307 -19.68 1.80 6.05
N ARG A 308 -19.23 3.06 6.01
CA ARG A 308 -17.95 3.46 5.40
C ARG A 308 -16.74 3.18 6.30
N MET A 309 -16.96 2.94 7.60
CA MET A 309 -15.87 2.65 8.55
C MET A 309 -15.23 1.29 8.25
N LYS A 310 -13.91 1.28 8.12
CA LYS A 310 -13.15 0.03 7.91
C LYS A 310 -12.93 -0.64 9.26
N GLY A 311 -13.40 -1.88 9.42
CA GLY A 311 -13.20 -2.66 10.64
C GLY A 311 -11.74 -2.91 11.03
N GLY A 312 -11.49 -3.20 12.29
CA GLY A 312 -10.18 -3.52 12.86
C GLY A 312 -9.24 -2.31 13.04
N LYS A 313 -9.76 -1.07 13.00
CA LYS A 313 -8.99 0.15 13.28
C LYS A 313 -9.14 0.53 14.74
N ILE A 314 -8.03 0.46 15.49
CA ILE A 314 -7.99 0.81 16.90
C ILE A 314 -8.04 2.32 17.07
N ASP A 315 -8.83 2.80 18.02
CA ASP A 315 -8.90 4.21 18.39
C ASP A 315 -7.57 4.72 18.99
N VAL A 316 -7.37 6.03 18.96
CA VAL A 316 -6.20 6.67 19.55
C VAL A 316 -6.09 6.40 21.06
N SER A 317 -7.23 6.34 21.74
CA SER A 317 -7.33 5.99 23.16
C SER A 317 -6.98 4.52 23.46
N GLU A 318 -6.93 3.65 22.44
CA GLU A 318 -6.77 2.18 22.54
C GLU A 318 -7.93 1.46 23.26
N SER A 319 -8.97 2.15 23.67
CA SER A 319 -10.10 1.58 24.44
C SER A 319 -11.09 0.82 23.56
N TYR A 320 -11.20 1.17 22.27
CA TYR A 320 -12.14 0.53 21.34
C TYR A 320 -11.60 0.48 19.91
N ALA A 321 -12.30 -0.24 19.05
CA ALA A 321 -12.01 -0.32 17.62
C ALA A 321 -13.19 0.21 16.79
N SER A 322 -12.94 0.57 15.54
CA SER A 322 -13.98 1.04 14.60
C SER A 322 -15.11 0.02 14.36
N ASP A 323 -14.91 -1.24 14.77
CA ASP A 323 -15.90 -2.29 14.65
C ASP A 323 -17.16 -1.99 15.46
N VAL A 324 -17.06 -1.18 16.54
CA VAL A 324 -18.22 -0.73 17.34
C VAL A 324 -19.26 -0.01 16.47
N PHE A 325 -18.82 0.75 15.47
CA PHE A 325 -19.72 1.47 14.56
C PHE A 325 -20.27 0.56 13.46
N SER A 326 -19.49 -0.40 12.97
CA SER A 326 -19.98 -1.36 11.97
C SER A 326 -21.08 -2.30 12.52
N GLN A 327 -21.15 -2.44 13.85
CA GLN A 327 -22.14 -3.23 14.58
C GLN A 327 -23.15 -2.35 15.35
N ALA A 328 -23.22 -1.05 15.04
CA ALA A 328 -24.04 -0.09 15.75
C ALA A 328 -25.54 -0.43 15.69
N PRO A 329 -26.25 -0.49 16.82
CA PRO A 329 -27.70 -0.53 16.83
C PRO A 329 -28.30 0.82 16.38
N PRO A 330 -29.56 0.86 15.90
CA PRO A 330 -30.20 2.09 15.43
C PRO A 330 -30.18 3.22 16.48
N LEU A 331 -30.35 2.89 17.76
CA LEU A 331 -30.33 3.86 18.86
C LEU A 331 -28.98 4.60 18.96
N LEU A 332 -27.86 3.90 18.74
CA LEU A 332 -26.54 4.57 18.71
C LEU A 332 -26.50 5.63 17.60
N CYS A 333 -27.03 5.32 16.43
CA CYS A 333 -27.08 6.29 15.33
C CYS A 333 -27.98 7.49 15.65
N GLN A 334 -29.07 7.29 16.41
CA GLN A 334 -29.94 8.38 16.87
C GLN A 334 -29.20 9.29 17.86
N LYS A 335 -28.58 8.72 18.89
CA LYS A 335 -27.84 9.49 19.90
C LYS A 335 -26.63 10.23 19.28
N LEU A 336 -25.90 9.60 18.36
CA LEU A 336 -24.80 10.23 17.66
C LEU A 336 -25.27 11.35 16.71
N ALA A 337 -26.46 11.23 16.11
CA ALA A 337 -27.02 12.30 15.31
C ALA A 337 -27.29 13.57 16.15
N LEU A 338 -27.82 13.41 17.35
CA LEU A 338 -28.01 14.52 18.30
C LEU A 338 -26.67 15.15 18.71
N VAL A 339 -25.69 14.34 19.07
CA VAL A 339 -24.33 14.80 19.40
C VAL A 339 -23.73 15.60 18.25
N PHE A 340 -23.79 15.08 17.02
CA PHE A 340 -23.20 15.73 15.85
C PHE A 340 -23.94 17.02 15.45
N ARG A 341 -25.26 17.09 15.65
CA ARG A 341 -26.02 18.33 15.55
C ARG A 341 -25.53 19.34 16.59
N SER A 342 -25.37 18.95 17.84
CA SER A 342 -24.87 19.82 18.90
C SER A 342 -23.45 20.32 18.60
N PHE A 343 -22.57 19.52 17.98
CA PHE A 343 -21.26 19.99 17.51
C PHE A 343 -21.38 21.12 16.49
N LEU A 344 -22.31 21.01 15.54
CA LEU A 344 -22.56 22.03 14.52
C LEU A 344 -23.25 23.28 15.13
N THR A 345 -24.21 23.09 16.05
CA THR A 345 -24.95 24.16 16.71
C THR A 345 -24.02 25.06 17.54
N HIS A 346 -23.13 24.48 18.34
CA HIS A 346 -22.22 25.24 19.19
C HIS A 346 -20.85 25.51 18.53
N GLY A 347 -20.54 24.88 17.38
CA GLY A 347 -19.27 25.05 16.67
C GLY A 347 -18.06 24.48 17.41
N THR A 348 -18.27 23.66 18.43
CA THR A 348 -17.21 23.07 19.27
C THR A 348 -17.35 21.56 19.35
N LEU A 349 -16.23 20.85 19.58
CA LEU A 349 -16.18 19.40 19.75
C LEU A 349 -15.58 19.05 21.12
N THR A 350 -15.88 17.84 21.57
CA THR A 350 -15.28 17.26 22.79
C THR A 350 -13.76 17.12 22.64
N LYS A 351 -13.00 17.79 23.47
CA LYS A 351 -11.52 17.87 23.35
C LYS A 351 -10.84 16.49 23.35
N SER A 352 -11.38 15.51 24.10
CA SER A 352 -10.82 14.16 24.18
C SER A 352 -10.75 13.43 22.82
N ILE A 353 -11.67 13.74 21.87
CA ILE A 353 -11.69 13.13 20.55
C ILE A 353 -10.79 13.83 19.53
N LEU A 354 -10.23 15.01 19.86
CA LEU A 354 -9.36 15.79 18.99
C LEU A 354 -7.90 15.37 19.04
N ALA A 355 -7.54 14.47 19.95
CA ALA A 355 -6.18 13.96 20.08
C ALA A 355 -5.74 13.17 18.84
N CYS A 356 -4.51 13.41 18.39
CA CYS A 356 -3.95 12.82 17.19
C CYS A 356 -2.61 12.13 17.51
N ALA A 357 -2.53 10.83 17.27
CA ALA A 357 -1.31 10.06 17.44
C ALA A 357 -0.51 10.02 16.13
N PHE A 358 0.65 10.63 16.11
CA PHE A 358 1.58 10.52 14.99
C PHE A 358 2.44 9.26 15.14
N MET A 359 2.36 8.41 14.14
CA MET A 359 3.13 7.18 14.03
C MET A 359 4.16 7.34 12.91
N PRO A 360 5.45 7.56 13.24
CA PRO A 360 6.50 7.65 12.23
C PRO A 360 6.60 6.36 11.43
N LEU A 361 6.42 6.40 10.12
CA LEU A 361 6.55 5.28 9.18
C LEU A 361 7.76 5.46 8.28
N LEU A 362 8.72 4.53 8.30
CA LEU A 362 9.85 4.56 7.39
C LEU A 362 9.37 4.39 5.94
N LYS A 363 9.70 5.36 5.07
CA LYS A 363 9.25 5.39 3.66
C LYS A 363 9.69 4.16 2.85
N SER A 364 10.83 3.58 3.20
CA SER A 364 11.38 2.37 2.58
C SER A 364 12.47 1.79 3.46
N ALA A 365 12.59 0.46 3.52
CA ALA A 365 13.66 -0.25 4.23
C ALA A 365 15.10 0.10 3.73
N ARG A 366 15.21 0.71 2.55
CA ARG A 366 16.49 1.18 1.98
C ARG A 366 16.87 2.60 2.42
N LYS A 367 15.96 3.33 3.08
CA LYS A 367 16.20 4.69 3.56
C LYS A 367 16.94 4.63 4.90
N ASP A 368 17.81 5.61 5.11
CA ASP A 368 18.53 5.79 6.35
C ASP A 368 17.54 6.15 7.48
N PRO A 369 17.36 5.30 8.49
CA PRO A 369 16.39 5.55 9.56
C PRO A 369 16.84 6.65 10.53
N SER A 370 18.11 7.06 10.52
CA SER A 370 18.63 8.15 11.36
C SER A 370 18.22 9.53 10.85
N LYS A 371 17.66 9.63 9.62
CA LYS A 371 17.25 10.89 9.00
C LYS A 371 15.74 11.07 9.07
N PHE A 372 15.30 12.23 9.55
CA PHE A 372 13.88 12.56 9.67
C PHE A 372 13.13 12.51 8.32
N ASP A 373 13.72 12.97 7.24
CA ASP A 373 13.11 12.93 5.90
C ASP A 373 12.87 11.52 5.36
N SER A 374 13.43 10.48 5.99
CA SER A 374 13.15 9.09 5.68
C SER A 374 11.79 8.61 6.22
N TRP A 375 11.14 9.38 7.10
CA TRP A 375 9.91 9.00 7.78
C TRP A 375 8.68 9.74 7.22
N ARG A 376 7.52 9.11 7.32
CA ARG A 376 6.19 9.71 7.08
C ARG A 376 5.47 9.89 8.40
N ALA A 377 4.74 10.99 8.54
CA ALA A 377 3.93 11.30 9.71
C ALA A 377 2.51 10.72 9.56
N VAL A 378 2.34 9.41 9.68
CA VAL A 378 0.97 8.86 9.64
C VAL A 378 0.26 9.21 10.93
N ALA A 379 -0.87 9.90 10.82
CA ALA A 379 -1.66 10.34 11.94
C ALA A 379 -2.87 9.42 12.18
N GLY A 380 -2.97 8.89 13.40
CA GLY A 380 -4.18 8.22 13.89
C GLY A 380 -5.04 9.23 14.64
N ALA A 381 -6.32 9.33 14.32
CA ALA A 381 -7.30 10.14 15.03
C ALA A 381 -8.33 9.25 15.74
N SER A 382 -9.15 9.86 16.61
CA SER A 382 -10.28 9.16 17.20
C SER A 382 -11.21 8.59 16.13
N GLN A 383 -11.69 7.38 16.33
CA GLN A 383 -12.62 6.75 15.39
C GLN A 383 -13.99 7.45 15.42
N LEU A 384 -14.41 8.05 16.55
CA LEU A 384 -15.61 8.87 16.61
C LEU A 384 -15.47 10.15 15.78
N LEU A 385 -14.32 10.83 15.89
CA LEU A 385 -14.04 12.00 15.05
C LEU A 385 -14.05 11.64 13.57
N LYS A 386 -13.46 10.52 13.21
CA LYS A 386 -13.46 10.01 11.83
C LYS A 386 -14.87 9.69 11.33
N LEU A 387 -15.75 9.16 12.18
CA LEU A 387 -17.15 8.95 11.83
C LEU A 387 -17.86 10.29 11.57
N PHE A 388 -17.62 11.30 12.39
CA PHE A 388 -18.16 12.64 12.17
C PHE A 388 -17.64 13.25 10.86
N GLU A 389 -16.36 13.11 10.54
CA GLU A 389 -15.82 13.52 9.24
C GLU A 389 -16.52 12.82 8.06
N TYR A 390 -16.87 11.52 8.18
CA TYR A 390 -17.67 10.84 7.15
C TYR A 390 -19.09 11.39 7.04
N VAL A 391 -19.73 11.80 8.15
CA VAL A 391 -21.03 12.48 8.14
C VAL A 391 -20.93 13.81 7.40
N ILE A 392 -19.89 14.61 7.67
CA ILE A 392 -19.65 15.86 6.95
C ILE A 392 -19.50 15.62 5.44
N LEU A 393 -18.72 14.64 5.05
CA LEU A 393 -18.50 14.30 3.64
C LEU A 393 -19.76 13.74 2.94
N GLU A 394 -20.62 13.04 3.69
CA GLU A 394 -21.88 12.51 3.15
C GLU A 394 -22.88 13.61 2.84
N ILE A 395 -22.95 14.63 3.69
CA ILE A 395 -23.96 15.71 3.56
C ILE A 395 -23.44 16.86 2.69
N TRP A 396 -22.19 17.27 2.89
CA TRP A 396 -21.63 18.48 2.28
C TRP A 396 -20.43 18.22 1.37
N GLY A 397 -20.16 16.96 1.04
CA GLY A 397 -19.05 16.60 0.14
C GLY A 397 -19.15 17.27 -1.24
N ASP A 398 -20.36 17.54 -1.72
CA ASP A 398 -20.60 18.19 -3.02
C ASP A 398 -20.07 19.64 -3.05
N TYR A 399 -20.05 20.35 -1.93
CA TYR A 399 -19.43 21.68 -1.84
C TYR A 399 -17.89 21.60 -1.99
N LEU A 400 -17.29 20.48 -1.65
CA LEU A 400 -15.85 20.28 -1.63
C LEU A 400 -15.31 19.63 -2.92
N GLN A 401 -16.05 19.75 -4.02
CA GLN A 401 -15.58 19.24 -5.31
C GLN A 401 -14.38 20.04 -5.82
N SER A 402 -13.38 19.32 -6.33
CA SER A 402 -12.19 19.88 -6.96
C SER A 402 -12.29 19.83 -8.49
N ASP A 403 -11.41 20.57 -9.19
CA ASP A 403 -11.36 20.65 -10.67
C ASP A 403 -11.38 19.27 -11.32
N SER A 404 -11.93 19.18 -12.52
CA SER A 404 -12.04 17.96 -13.32
C SER A 404 -10.70 17.31 -13.67
N LEU A 405 -9.62 18.07 -13.69
CA LEU A 405 -8.24 17.62 -13.93
C LEU A 405 -7.44 17.32 -12.65
N GLN A 406 -8.07 17.43 -11.47
CA GLN A 406 -7.59 16.83 -10.24
C GLN A 406 -8.11 15.38 -10.14
N PHE A 407 -7.24 14.39 -10.26
CA PHE A 407 -7.58 12.97 -10.24
C PHE A 407 -7.42 12.31 -8.86
N GLY A 408 -6.64 12.93 -7.96
CA GLY A 408 -6.40 12.39 -6.63
C GLY A 408 -7.63 12.48 -5.74
N PHE A 409 -7.82 11.43 -4.92
CA PHE A 409 -8.85 11.35 -3.87
C PHE A 409 -10.31 11.36 -4.34
N LYS A 410 -10.55 11.19 -5.62
CA LYS A 410 -11.89 11.07 -6.21
C LYS A 410 -12.26 9.61 -6.46
N SER A 411 -13.54 9.27 -6.32
CA SER A 411 -14.10 7.99 -6.77
C SER A 411 -13.99 7.89 -8.30
N GLU A 412 -13.84 6.65 -8.79
CA GLU A 412 -13.83 6.30 -10.22
C GLU A 412 -12.67 6.91 -11.03
N THR A 413 -11.78 7.67 -10.42
CA THR A 413 -10.55 8.16 -11.03
C THR A 413 -9.34 7.36 -10.55
N GLY A 414 -8.31 7.25 -11.39
CA GLY A 414 -7.11 6.48 -11.10
C GLY A 414 -5.85 7.08 -11.69
N THR A 415 -4.72 6.58 -11.21
CA THR A 415 -3.40 6.92 -11.74
C THR A 415 -3.27 6.57 -13.23
N ASP A 416 -3.98 5.54 -13.67
CA ASP A 416 -4.06 5.09 -15.07
C ASP A 416 -4.72 6.15 -15.97
N GLN A 417 -5.83 6.76 -15.54
CA GLN A 417 -6.51 7.82 -16.28
C GLN A 417 -5.67 9.12 -16.34
N CYS A 418 -5.08 9.52 -15.22
CA CYS A 418 -4.24 10.70 -15.13
C CYS A 418 -3.02 10.58 -16.06
N THR A 419 -2.29 9.46 -15.98
CA THR A 419 -1.12 9.23 -16.83
C THR A 419 -1.52 9.02 -18.30
N TRP A 420 -2.65 8.36 -18.55
CA TRP A 420 -3.20 8.19 -19.90
C TRP A 420 -3.51 9.54 -20.55
N LEU A 421 -4.12 10.49 -19.82
CA LEU A 421 -4.40 11.82 -20.36
C LEU A 421 -3.10 12.53 -20.76
N LEU A 422 -2.12 12.57 -19.86
CA LEU A 422 -0.81 13.20 -20.15
C LEU A 422 -0.12 12.57 -21.37
N HIS A 423 -0.12 11.23 -21.44
CA HIS A 423 0.45 10.49 -22.57
C HIS A 423 -0.31 10.78 -23.88
N SER A 424 -1.64 10.74 -23.85
CA SER A 424 -2.48 10.94 -25.03
C SER A 424 -2.40 12.37 -25.57
N VAL A 425 -2.22 13.37 -24.68
CA VAL A 425 -1.97 14.75 -25.10
C VAL A 425 -0.62 14.84 -25.83
N ALA A 426 0.45 14.27 -25.25
CA ALA A 426 1.76 14.25 -25.90
C ALA A 426 1.73 13.49 -27.23
N GLU A 427 1.08 12.32 -27.30
CA GLU A 427 0.92 11.52 -28.52
C GLU A 427 0.11 12.26 -29.60
N HIS A 428 -0.93 12.98 -29.23
CA HIS A 428 -1.73 13.77 -30.16
C HIS A 428 -0.90 14.82 -30.89
N TYR A 429 -0.05 15.55 -30.17
CA TYR A 429 0.88 16.51 -30.75
C TYR A 429 1.97 15.81 -31.57
N TYR A 430 2.56 14.75 -31.05
CA TYR A 430 3.54 13.92 -31.73
C TYR A 430 3.08 13.47 -33.14
N LEU A 431 1.87 12.91 -33.22
CA LEU A 431 1.29 12.41 -34.47
C LEU A 431 1.04 13.52 -35.50
N ARG A 432 0.96 14.78 -35.05
CA ARG A 432 0.84 15.97 -35.89
C ARG A 432 2.19 16.64 -36.23
N GLY A 433 3.28 15.99 -35.81
CA GLY A 433 4.63 16.47 -36.07
C GLY A 433 5.12 17.57 -35.14
N SER A 434 4.37 17.89 -34.08
CA SER A 434 4.71 18.90 -33.10
C SER A 434 5.31 18.25 -31.83
N PRO A 435 6.42 18.78 -31.30
CA PRO A 435 6.92 18.38 -30.01
C PRO A 435 6.00 18.89 -28.87
N THR A 436 6.15 18.29 -27.69
CA THR A 436 5.60 18.85 -26.44
C THR A 436 6.64 18.76 -25.34
N VAL A 437 6.51 19.66 -24.40
CA VAL A 437 7.36 19.75 -23.21
C VAL A 437 6.49 19.54 -21.99
N SER A 438 6.88 18.61 -21.11
CA SER A 438 6.19 18.36 -19.87
C SER A 438 7.10 18.57 -18.68
N CYS A 439 6.54 19.06 -17.57
CA CYS A 439 7.24 19.19 -16.31
C CYS A 439 6.43 18.47 -15.21
N LEU A 440 7.08 17.53 -14.54
CA LEU A 440 6.50 16.80 -13.42
C LEU A 440 7.07 17.38 -12.13
N LEU A 441 6.17 17.82 -11.24
CA LEU A 441 6.50 18.58 -10.04
C LEU A 441 5.99 17.86 -8.80
N ASP A 442 6.87 17.68 -7.81
CA ASP A 442 6.56 17.07 -6.50
C ASP A 442 6.43 18.18 -5.46
N VAL A 443 5.30 18.26 -4.76
CA VAL A 443 5.10 19.22 -3.67
C VAL A 443 5.82 18.75 -2.41
N LYS A 444 6.64 19.60 -1.82
CA LYS A 444 7.32 19.30 -0.56
C LYS A 444 6.34 19.36 0.60
N LYS A 445 6.16 18.22 1.30
CA LYS A 445 5.41 18.19 2.56
C LYS A 445 4.00 18.80 2.42
N GLY A 446 3.25 18.44 1.36
CA GLY A 446 1.99 19.08 0.99
C GLY A 446 0.99 19.19 2.15
N PHE A 447 0.61 18.06 2.78
CA PHE A 447 -0.33 18.04 3.91
C PHE A 447 0.10 18.93 5.09
N PRO A 448 1.34 18.89 5.58
CA PRO A 448 1.80 19.79 6.64
C PRO A 448 1.82 21.27 6.27
N SER A 449 1.93 21.64 4.99
CA SER A 449 2.07 23.03 4.54
C SER A 449 0.76 23.82 4.55
N VAL A 450 -0.40 23.16 4.69
CA VAL A 450 -1.72 23.79 4.59
C VAL A 450 -1.96 24.75 5.73
N LYS A 451 -2.21 26.02 5.42
CA LYS A 451 -2.60 27.07 6.40
C LYS A 451 -4.10 27.02 6.62
N PHE A 452 -4.54 26.92 7.87
CA PHE A 452 -5.96 26.79 8.23
C PHE A 452 -6.78 27.98 7.78
N ALA A 453 -6.28 29.21 7.98
CA ALA A 453 -6.98 30.42 7.56
C ALA A 453 -7.24 30.45 6.03
N ASP A 454 -6.22 30.13 5.23
CA ASP A 454 -6.37 30.10 3.78
C ASP A 454 -7.33 28.97 3.33
N LEU A 455 -7.21 27.78 3.94
CA LEU A 455 -8.08 26.63 3.63
C LEU A 455 -9.56 26.96 3.90
N PHE A 456 -9.87 27.45 5.11
CA PHE A 456 -11.27 27.70 5.49
C PHE A 456 -11.83 28.95 4.83
N GLN A 457 -10.99 29.93 4.45
CA GLN A 457 -11.38 31.01 3.58
C GLN A 457 -11.82 30.51 2.20
N ILE A 458 -11.06 29.58 1.60
CA ILE A 458 -11.45 28.92 0.34
C ILE A 458 -12.76 28.14 0.52
N CYS A 459 -12.90 27.37 1.61
CA CYS A 459 -14.12 26.61 1.88
C CYS A 459 -15.36 27.53 2.02
N LEU A 460 -15.24 28.64 2.76
CA LEU A 460 -16.34 29.57 3.02
C LEU A 460 -16.73 30.36 1.77
N VAL A 461 -15.73 30.98 1.12
CA VAL A 461 -15.98 31.99 0.06
C VAL A 461 -16.05 31.35 -1.32
N GLU A 462 -15.06 30.53 -1.68
CA GLU A 462 -14.98 29.97 -3.03
C GLU A 462 -15.88 28.74 -3.19
N LYS A 463 -15.86 27.83 -2.20
CA LYS A 463 -16.67 26.60 -2.23
C LYS A 463 -18.06 26.79 -1.64
N LYS A 464 -18.35 27.92 -0.99
CA LYS A 464 -19.64 28.27 -0.37
C LYS A 464 -20.14 27.20 0.61
N LEU A 465 -19.19 26.54 1.32
CA LEU A 465 -19.53 25.57 2.35
C LEU A 465 -20.32 26.28 3.46
N PRO A 466 -21.43 25.73 3.98
CA PRO A 466 -22.21 26.37 5.02
C PRO A 466 -21.36 26.80 6.23
N ALA A 467 -21.57 28.02 6.71
CA ALA A 467 -20.76 28.67 7.75
C ALA A 467 -20.66 27.82 9.03
N VAL A 468 -21.74 27.14 9.44
CA VAL A 468 -21.74 26.23 10.60
C VAL A 468 -20.80 25.04 10.42
N VAL A 469 -20.64 24.55 9.19
CA VAL A 469 -19.71 23.46 8.88
C VAL A 469 -18.27 23.99 8.85
N CYS A 470 -18.05 25.16 8.26
CA CYS A 470 -16.74 25.83 8.30
C CYS A 470 -16.29 26.07 9.74
N ARG A 471 -17.22 26.55 10.61
CA ARG A 471 -16.94 26.81 12.04
C ARG A 471 -16.45 25.56 12.77
N VAL A 472 -17.16 24.45 12.61
CA VAL A 472 -16.80 23.20 13.32
C VAL A 472 -15.52 22.60 12.77
N LEU A 473 -15.27 22.69 11.46
CA LEU A 473 -14.00 22.25 10.88
C LEU A 473 -12.83 23.13 11.34
N ALA A 474 -12.99 24.46 11.35
CA ALA A 474 -11.96 25.37 11.83
C ALA A 474 -11.61 25.09 13.31
N PHE A 475 -12.61 24.90 14.17
CA PHE A 475 -12.41 24.50 15.55
C PHE A 475 -11.66 23.17 15.67
N MET A 476 -12.08 22.16 14.90
CA MET A 476 -11.48 20.84 14.92
C MET A 476 -9.98 20.85 14.58
N TYR A 477 -9.55 21.68 13.62
CA TYR A 477 -8.15 21.80 13.24
C TYR A 477 -7.36 22.74 14.19
N LYS A 478 -7.97 23.80 14.72
CA LYS A 478 -7.36 24.72 15.68
C LYS A 478 -7.06 24.06 17.03
N GLU A 479 -8.00 23.25 17.55
CA GLU A 479 -7.92 22.65 18.88
C GLU A 479 -7.26 21.26 18.89
N GLN A 480 -6.80 20.76 17.75
CA GLN A 480 -6.15 19.45 17.68
C GLN A 480 -4.81 19.46 18.43
N ALA A 481 -4.56 18.39 19.18
CA ALA A 481 -3.30 18.16 19.87
C ALA A 481 -2.64 16.88 19.35
N GLY A 482 -1.36 16.99 18.99
CA GLY A 482 -0.56 15.86 18.51
C GLY A 482 0.31 15.24 19.62
N PHE A 483 0.61 13.96 19.50
CA PHE A 483 1.67 13.29 20.26
C PHE A 483 2.27 12.16 19.42
N ILE A 484 3.53 11.82 19.68
CA ILE A 484 4.19 10.70 19.01
C ILE A 484 3.83 9.39 19.71
N LYS A 485 3.50 8.36 18.93
CA LYS A 485 3.23 7.01 19.41
C LYS A 485 4.05 6.00 18.63
N ILE A 486 4.96 5.32 19.31
CA ILE A 486 5.80 4.30 18.72
C ILE A 486 6.14 3.20 19.74
N ARG A 487 5.88 1.94 19.39
CA ARG A 487 6.14 0.77 20.26
C ARG A 487 5.59 0.88 21.70
N GLY A 488 4.36 1.40 21.85
CA GLY A 488 3.75 1.57 23.17
C GLY A 488 4.28 2.76 23.98
N ARG A 489 5.24 3.52 23.44
CA ARG A 489 5.72 4.77 24.05
C ARG A 489 4.96 5.95 23.50
N ARG A 490 4.72 6.95 24.34
CA ARG A 490 4.02 8.19 24.01
C ARG A 490 4.90 9.39 24.43
N SER A 491 4.99 10.41 23.56
CA SER A 491 5.58 11.70 23.89
C SER A 491 4.60 12.58 24.66
N ALA A 492 5.09 13.72 25.16
CA ALA A 492 4.22 14.83 25.53
C ALA A 492 3.39 15.32 24.33
N ASN A 493 2.25 15.97 24.62
CA ASN A 493 1.42 16.58 23.58
C ASN A 493 2.12 17.82 23.01
N PHE A 494 1.84 18.12 21.72
CA PHE A 494 2.22 19.35 21.07
C PHE A 494 1.05 19.91 20.28
N ARG A 495 1.05 21.22 20.05
CA ARG A 495 -0.01 21.91 19.32
C ARG A 495 0.30 21.89 17.82
N LEU A 496 -0.74 21.79 16.98
CA LEU A 496 -0.65 21.93 15.55
C LEU A 496 -1.33 23.26 15.15
N THR A 497 -0.59 24.16 14.52
CA THR A 497 -1.12 25.45 14.06
C THR A 497 -1.36 25.48 12.55
N ASN A 498 -0.90 24.47 11.82
CA ASN A 498 -1.14 24.25 10.40
C ASN A 498 -1.10 22.76 10.06
N GLY A 499 -1.44 22.45 8.82
CA GLY A 499 -1.34 21.12 8.24
C GLY A 499 -2.55 20.21 8.44
N LEU A 500 -2.80 19.39 7.45
CA LEU A 500 -3.84 18.36 7.46
C LEU A 500 -3.28 17.03 8.00
N ARG A 501 -4.10 16.32 8.74
CA ARG A 501 -3.74 15.01 9.33
C ARG A 501 -3.67 13.93 8.26
N GLU A 502 -2.52 13.30 8.06
CA GLU A 502 -2.39 12.13 7.19
C GLU A 502 -3.13 10.92 7.81
N GLY A 503 -4.36 10.67 7.37
CA GLY A 503 -5.18 9.53 7.82
C GLY A 503 -6.60 9.89 8.28
N ALA A 504 -6.94 11.17 8.38
CA ALA A 504 -8.31 11.64 8.59
C ALA A 504 -9.16 11.44 7.32
N ALA A 505 -10.50 11.44 7.45
CA ALA A 505 -11.38 11.23 6.31
C ALA A 505 -11.54 12.48 5.44
N CYS A 506 -11.58 13.68 6.05
CA CYS A 506 -11.69 14.94 5.33
C CYS A 506 -10.37 15.43 4.73
N SER A 507 -9.21 15.07 5.30
CA SER A 507 -7.92 15.64 4.86
C SER A 507 -7.61 15.46 3.37
N PRO A 508 -7.90 14.33 2.71
CA PRO A 508 -7.66 14.19 1.28
C PRO A 508 -8.50 15.14 0.42
N VAL A 509 -9.76 15.34 0.79
CA VAL A 509 -10.69 16.23 0.07
C VAL A 509 -10.31 17.68 0.32
N LEU A 510 -10.01 18.05 1.57
CA LEU A 510 -9.56 19.40 1.94
C LEU A 510 -8.24 19.77 1.26
N TRP A 511 -7.32 18.82 1.12
CA TRP A 511 -6.09 19.03 0.33
C TRP A 511 -6.40 19.31 -1.14
N ALA A 512 -7.29 18.51 -1.74
CA ALA A 512 -7.68 18.71 -3.13
C ALA A 512 -8.31 20.10 -3.34
N VAL A 513 -9.16 20.55 -2.42
CA VAL A 513 -9.75 21.90 -2.41
C VAL A 513 -8.68 23.00 -2.28
N TYR A 514 -7.71 22.81 -1.38
CA TYR A 514 -6.62 23.77 -1.16
C TYR A 514 -5.73 23.96 -2.39
N ALA A 515 -5.42 22.85 -3.10
CA ALA A 515 -4.58 22.88 -4.28
C ALA A 515 -5.35 23.25 -5.57
N ASP A 516 -6.69 23.25 -5.55
CA ASP A 516 -7.57 23.37 -6.72
C ASP A 516 -7.41 24.70 -7.47
N GLY A 517 -7.22 25.78 -6.74
CA GLY A 517 -7.00 27.10 -7.30
C GLY A 517 -5.83 27.19 -8.30
N LEU A 518 -4.84 26.28 -8.18
CA LEU A 518 -3.71 26.22 -9.12
C LEU A 518 -4.15 25.84 -10.54
N LEU A 519 -5.03 24.83 -10.67
CA LEU A 519 -5.56 24.42 -11.96
C LEU A 519 -6.41 25.54 -12.59
N LEU A 520 -7.18 26.26 -11.77
CA LEU A 520 -7.96 27.41 -12.21
C LEU A 520 -7.07 28.53 -12.75
N VAL A 521 -6.01 28.91 -12.04
CA VAL A 521 -5.05 29.93 -12.48
C VAL A 521 -4.37 29.53 -13.78
N LEU A 522 -3.92 28.28 -13.90
CA LEU A 522 -3.30 27.77 -15.10
C LEU A 522 -4.27 27.75 -16.28
N ARG A 523 -5.52 27.35 -16.09
CA ARG A 523 -6.56 27.32 -17.12
C ARG A 523 -6.91 28.72 -17.60
N GLN A 524 -7.10 29.67 -16.68
CA GLN A 524 -7.41 31.07 -16.98
C GLN A 524 -6.28 31.78 -17.73
N SER A 525 -5.03 31.36 -17.51
CA SER A 525 -3.88 31.90 -18.26
C SER A 525 -3.93 31.60 -19.75
N GLY A 526 -4.70 30.61 -20.18
CA GLY A 526 -4.75 30.13 -21.56
C GLY A 526 -3.49 29.41 -22.04
N LEU A 527 -2.48 29.23 -21.14
CA LEU A 527 -1.21 28.57 -21.46
C LEU A 527 -1.34 27.06 -21.36
N GLY A 528 -0.60 26.30 -22.19
CA GLY A 528 -0.61 24.85 -22.17
C GLY A 528 -1.13 24.22 -23.46
N CYS A 529 -1.39 22.92 -23.44
CA CYS A 529 -1.91 22.16 -24.59
C CYS A 529 -3.44 22.22 -24.65
N TYR A 530 -3.95 22.07 -25.88
CA TYR A 530 -5.38 22.00 -26.19
C TYR A 530 -5.68 20.82 -27.12
N ILE A 531 -6.80 20.14 -26.89
CA ILE A 531 -7.36 19.12 -27.82
C ILE A 531 -8.84 19.44 -28.03
N ALA A 532 -9.25 19.57 -29.29
CA ALA A 532 -10.62 19.92 -29.68
C ALA A 532 -11.19 21.13 -28.91
N GLY A 533 -10.39 22.18 -28.73
CA GLY A 533 -10.76 23.39 -28.02
C GLY A 533 -10.78 23.29 -26.49
N LYS A 534 -10.53 22.12 -25.93
CA LYS A 534 -10.46 21.94 -24.47
C LYS A 534 -9.02 22.06 -23.97
N TRP A 535 -8.87 22.81 -22.89
CA TRP A 535 -7.58 22.98 -22.23
C TRP A 535 -7.20 21.71 -21.47
N VAL A 536 -6.00 21.21 -21.72
CA VAL A 536 -5.42 20.02 -21.11
C VAL A 536 -3.93 20.26 -20.75
N GLY A 537 -3.61 21.50 -20.37
CA GLY A 537 -2.24 21.95 -20.10
C GLY A 537 -1.67 21.48 -18.76
N ALA A 538 -2.51 21.00 -17.85
CA ALA A 538 -2.05 20.46 -16.58
C ALA A 538 -2.96 19.33 -16.08
N VAL A 539 -2.39 18.41 -15.32
CA VAL A 539 -3.11 17.40 -14.55
C VAL A 539 -2.54 17.33 -13.14
N LEU A 540 -3.40 17.10 -12.17
CA LEU A 540 -3.02 17.00 -10.76
C LEU A 540 -3.50 15.66 -10.20
N TYR A 541 -2.61 14.94 -9.51
CA TYR A 541 -2.97 13.74 -8.77
C TYR A 541 -2.53 13.90 -7.31
N ALA A 542 -3.43 14.35 -6.47
CA ALA A 542 -3.12 14.77 -5.09
C ALA A 542 -2.06 15.89 -5.08
N ASP A 543 -0.84 15.60 -4.69
CA ASP A 543 0.31 16.51 -4.63
C ASP A 543 1.24 16.44 -5.87
N ASP A 544 1.03 15.49 -6.76
CA ASP A 544 1.81 15.34 -8.00
C ASP A 544 1.21 16.19 -9.13
N LEU A 545 1.84 17.32 -9.46
CA LEU A 545 1.44 18.20 -10.56
C LEU A 545 2.24 17.87 -11.84
N SER A 546 1.53 17.71 -12.95
CA SER A 546 2.12 17.55 -14.27
C SER A 546 1.66 18.64 -15.21
N LEU A 547 2.57 19.41 -15.75
CA LEU A 547 2.33 20.44 -16.76
C LEU A 547 2.70 19.91 -18.14
N ILE A 548 1.96 20.30 -19.17
CA ILE A 548 2.31 20.01 -20.56
C ILE A 548 1.98 21.19 -21.47
N ALA A 549 2.93 21.55 -22.31
CA ALA A 549 2.85 22.69 -23.22
C ALA A 549 3.47 22.37 -24.58
N PRO A 550 3.02 23.04 -25.65
CA PRO A 550 3.57 22.83 -27.00
C PRO A 550 5.00 23.38 -27.14
N THR A 551 5.40 24.32 -26.29
CA THR A 551 6.76 24.90 -26.35
C THR A 551 7.36 25.14 -24.97
N ARG A 552 8.71 25.17 -24.91
CA ARG A 552 9.45 25.51 -23.69
C ARG A 552 9.05 26.89 -23.13
N ALA A 553 8.86 27.87 -24.00
CA ALA A 553 8.54 29.25 -23.58
C ALA A 553 7.18 29.31 -22.85
N ILE A 554 6.16 28.58 -23.35
CA ILE A 554 4.85 28.48 -22.70
C ILE A 554 5.00 27.77 -21.35
N LEU A 555 5.74 26.68 -21.30
CA LEU A 555 5.95 25.93 -20.06
C LEU A 555 6.69 26.76 -18.99
N ALA A 556 7.66 27.59 -19.39
CA ALA A 556 8.37 28.51 -18.49
C ALA A 556 7.40 29.54 -17.85
N ARG A 557 6.46 30.07 -18.63
CA ARG A 557 5.41 30.97 -18.11
C ARG A 557 4.45 30.23 -17.17
N MET A 558 4.09 28.99 -17.47
CA MET A 558 3.27 28.16 -16.56
C MET A 558 4.00 27.88 -15.24
N LEU A 559 5.32 27.61 -15.28
CA LEU A 559 6.11 27.44 -14.05
C LEU A 559 6.14 28.71 -13.20
N ALA A 560 6.26 29.90 -13.80
CA ALA A 560 6.20 31.14 -13.05
C ALA A 560 4.83 31.35 -12.35
N LEU A 561 3.73 30.93 -12.96
CA LEU A 561 2.40 30.92 -12.31
C LEU A 561 2.33 29.91 -11.14
N VAL A 562 2.95 28.74 -11.31
CA VAL A 562 3.05 27.74 -10.25
C VAL A 562 3.83 28.28 -9.05
N GLU A 563 4.96 28.95 -9.28
CA GLU A 563 5.76 29.59 -8.23
C GLU A 563 4.99 30.68 -7.50
N ALA A 564 4.34 31.57 -8.25
CA ALA A 564 3.51 32.65 -7.67
C ALA A 564 2.36 32.10 -6.83
N PHE A 565 1.66 31.09 -7.31
CA PHE A 565 0.59 30.40 -6.57
C PHE A 565 1.15 29.70 -5.31
N GLY A 566 2.27 29.01 -5.46
CA GLY A 566 2.95 28.35 -4.35
C GLY A 566 3.35 29.33 -3.24
N ALA A 567 3.89 30.49 -3.60
CA ALA A 567 4.24 31.53 -2.65
C ALA A 567 3.00 32.07 -1.88
N LYS A 568 1.85 32.24 -2.56
CA LYS A 568 0.59 32.67 -1.95
C LYS A 568 0.11 31.69 -0.89
N LEU A 569 0.11 30.38 -1.19
CA LEU A 569 -0.45 29.34 -0.34
C LEU A 569 0.60 28.55 0.46
N ASN A 570 1.85 29.02 0.53
CA ASN A 570 2.93 28.33 1.24
C ASN A 570 3.21 26.90 0.69
N LEU A 571 2.98 26.68 -0.60
CA LEU A 571 3.30 25.42 -1.27
C LEU A 571 4.67 25.52 -1.94
N THR A 572 5.59 24.69 -1.53
CA THR A 572 6.94 24.62 -2.11
C THR A 572 7.05 23.41 -3.01
N PHE A 573 7.43 23.63 -4.27
CA PHE A 573 7.71 22.54 -5.19
C PHE A 573 9.17 22.08 -5.06
N SER A 574 9.38 20.77 -5.19
CA SER A 574 10.68 20.15 -4.99
C SER A 574 11.65 20.56 -6.11
N SER A 575 12.75 21.22 -5.76
CA SER A 575 13.89 21.48 -6.63
C SER A 575 15.18 21.10 -5.92
N CYS A 576 16.20 20.64 -6.65
CA CYS A 576 17.48 20.22 -6.10
C CYS A 576 18.59 20.48 -7.11
N GLN A 577 19.74 20.99 -6.63
CA GLN A 577 20.91 21.22 -7.49
C GLN A 577 21.51 19.93 -8.02
N ASP A 578 21.38 18.81 -7.29
CA ASP A 578 21.78 17.49 -7.77
C ASP A 578 20.70 16.90 -8.70
N PRO A 579 20.93 16.82 -10.02
CA PRO A 579 19.94 16.31 -10.97
C PRO A 579 19.48 14.87 -10.67
N GLY A 580 20.35 14.05 -10.08
CA GLY A 580 20.07 12.66 -9.72
C GLY A 580 19.08 12.52 -8.56
N LYS A 581 19.08 13.50 -7.65
CA LYS A 581 18.21 13.53 -6.46
C LYS A 581 16.97 14.39 -6.65
N CYS A 582 16.88 15.15 -7.76
CA CYS A 582 15.75 16.03 -8.01
C CYS A 582 14.49 15.21 -8.29
N LYS A 583 13.43 15.48 -7.52
CA LYS A 583 12.13 14.82 -7.69
C LYS A 583 11.27 15.48 -8.77
N SER A 584 11.47 16.78 -9.00
CA SER A 584 10.85 17.50 -10.11
C SER A 584 11.80 17.48 -11.32
N PHE A 585 11.27 17.23 -12.51
CA PHE A 585 12.07 17.07 -13.74
C PHE A 585 11.22 17.34 -14.97
N CYS A 586 11.87 17.44 -16.11
CA CYS A 586 11.24 17.70 -17.41
C CYS A 586 11.40 16.52 -18.36
N LEU A 587 10.36 16.32 -19.21
CA LEU A 587 10.35 15.41 -20.34
C LEU A 587 10.17 16.22 -21.62
N TYR A 588 10.93 15.87 -22.66
CA TYR A 588 10.75 16.44 -23.97
C TYR A 588 10.26 15.37 -24.94
N PHE A 589 8.98 15.44 -25.27
CA PHE A 589 8.37 14.54 -26.26
C PHE A 589 8.62 15.10 -27.65
N VAL A 590 9.49 14.45 -28.38
CA VAL A 590 9.89 14.86 -29.75
C VAL A 590 8.72 14.64 -30.72
N GLY A 591 8.59 15.47 -31.75
CA GLY A 591 7.61 15.25 -32.82
C GLY A 591 8.04 14.11 -33.75
N MET A 592 7.07 13.50 -34.45
CA MET A 592 7.31 12.35 -35.34
C MET A 592 8.38 12.59 -36.43
N LYS A 593 8.55 13.83 -36.88
CA LYS A 593 9.55 14.26 -37.87
C LYS A 593 10.88 14.73 -37.28
N SER A 594 11.07 14.56 -35.98
CA SER A 594 12.29 15.03 -35.28
C SER A 594 13.52 14.20 -35.65
N PRO A 595 14.73 14.79 -35.60
CA PRO A 595 15.97 14.09 -35.91
C PRO A 595 16.22 12.92 -34.93
N ARG A 596 17.02 11.92 -35.39
CA ARG A 596 17.37 10.73 -34.60
C ARG A 596 18.04 11.05 -33.26
N LYS A 597 18.80 12.16 -33.19
CA LYS A 597 19.45 12.64 -31.95
C LYS A 597 18.60 13.75 -31.37
N VAL A 598 18.09 13.51 -30.13
CA VAL A 598 17.30 14.50 -29.40
C VAL A 598 18.21 15.62 -28.91
N VAL A 599 17.90 16.84 -29.30
CA VAL A 599 18.51 18.05 -28.73
C VAL A 599 17.53 18.65 -27.75
N TYR A 600 17.90 18.64 -26.49
CA TYR A 600 17.05 19.22 -25.42
C TYR A 600 17.07 20.75 -25.49
N PRO A 601 15.93 21.40 -25.28
CA PRO A 601 15.89 22.85 -25.08
C PRO A 601 16.73 23.28 -23.86
N SER A 602 17.03 24.57 -23.75
CA SER A 602 17.67 25.10 -22.55
C SER A 602 16.87 24.72 -21.30
N PRO A 603 17.54 24.45 -20.17
CA PRO A 603 16.86 24.03 -18.93
C PRO A 603 15.77 25.01 -18.49
N LEU A 604 14.71 24.48 -17.89
CA LEU A 604 13.69 25.25 -17.20
C LEU A 604 14.15 25.51 -15.76
N VAL A 605 13.71 26.59 -15.18
CA VAL A 605 14.08 26.98 -13.81
C VAL A 605 12.85 26.92 -12.92
N LEU A 606 13.01 26.41 -11.71
CA LEU A 606 12.00 26.37 -10.65
C LEU A 606 12.65 26.79 -9.32
N ASN A 607 12.13 27.82 -8.67
CA ASN A 607 12.71 28.38 -7.44
C ASN A 607 14.23 28.68 -7.57
N GLY A 608 14.65 29.26 -8.71
CA GLY A 608 16.05 29.58 -9.00
C GLY A 608 16.94 28.35 -9.35
N VAL A 609 16.41 27.13 -9.37
CA VAL A 609 17.16 25.90 -9.66
C VAL A 609 16.76 25.33 -11.01
N GLN A 610 17.75 24.92 -11.82
CA GLN A 610 17.50 24.29 -13.10
C GLN A 610 16.91 22.89 -12.93
N LEU A 611 15.83 22.60 -13.66
CA LEU A 611 15.20 21.29 -13.68
C LEU A 611 15.91 20.39 -14.71
N PRO A 612 16.21 19.12 -14.34
CA PRO A 612 16.86 18.19 -15.25
C PRO A 612 15.91 17.70 -16.35
N TRP A 613 16.43 17.53 -17.57
CA TRP A 613 15.78 16.77 -18.62
C TRP A 613 16.01 15.27 -18.40
N ARG A 614 14.98 14.47 -18.62
CA ARG A 614 15.05 13.01 -18.54
C ARG A 614 14.51 12.37 -19.82
N GLU A 615 15.13 11.26 -20.25
CA GLU A 615 14.62 10.46 -21.36
C GLU A 615 13.40 9.64 -20.95
N SER A 616 13.39 9.17 -19.71
CA SER A 616 12.30 8.42 -19.11
C SER A 616 12.12 8.81 -17.65
N ALA A 617 10.89 8.70 -17.19
CA ALA A 617 10.55 9.04 -15.82
C ALA A 617 9.33 8.24 -15.31
N VAL A 618 9.29 8.05 -14.01
CA VAL A 618 8.13 7.43 -13.37
C VAL A 618 7.11 8.52 -13.03
N HIS A 619 5.91 8.40 -13.60
CA HIS A 619 4.75 9.22 -13.30
C HIS A 619 3.65 8.33 -12.70
N LEU A 620 3.28 8.58 -11.45
CA LEU A 620 2.25 7.82 -10.72
C LEU A 620 2.46 6.28 -10.80
N GLY A 621 3.71 5.86 -10.78
CA GLY A 621 4.07 4.46 -10.89
C GLY A 621 4.15 3.90 -12.31
N HIS A 622 3.89 4.67 -13.37
CA HIS A 622 4.06 4.30 -14.78
C HIS A 622 5.33 4.90 -15.34
N THR A 623 6.09 4.15 -16.13
CA THR A 623 7.29 4.65 -16.78
C THR A 623 6.93 5.31 -18.11
N LEU A 624 6.99 6.65 -18.15
CA LEU A 624 6.88 7.43 -19.39
C LEU A 624 8.24 7.58 -20.03
N HIS A 625 8.30 7.45 -21.34
CA HIS A 625 9.52 7.66 -22.14
C HIS A 625 9.28 8.76 -23.19
N GLN A 626 10.32 9.56 -23.50
CA GLN A 626 10.23 10.68 -24.45
C GLN A 626 9.79 10.28 -25.88
N ASN A 627 9.93 9.01 -26.26
CA ASN A 627 9.48 8.49 -27.56
C ASN A 627 8.02 7.96 -27.53
N LEU A 628 7.32 8.12 -26.42
CA LEU A 628 5.93 7.68 -26.19
C LEU A 628 5.70 6.15 -26.33
N LYS A 629 6.78 5.35 -26.37
CA LYS A 629 6.67 3.87 -26.41
C LYS A 629 6.53 3.28 -25.01
N SER A 630 5.76 2.22 -24.91
CA SER A 630 5.53 1.50 -23.66
C SER A 630 6.61 0.47 -23.28
N ASP A 631 7.65 0.33 -24.11
CA ASP A 631 8.69 -0.71 -23.97
C ASP A 631 9.40 -0.66 -22.60
N ALA A 632 9.73 0.55 -22.14
CA ALA A 632 10.40 0.74 -20.85
C ALA A 632 9.53 0.28 -19.70
N ASP A 633 8.24 0.66 -19.66
CA ASP A 633 7.31 0.26 -18.60
C ASP A 633 7.01 -1.24 -18.63
N ALA A 634 6.74 -1.80 -19.82
CA ALA A 634 6.52 -3.24 -19.99
C ALA A 634 7.74 -4.06 -19.56
N GLY A 635 8.96 -3.58 -19.84
CA GLY A 635 10.21 -4.19 -19.41
C GLY A 635 10.38 -4.22 -17.89
N VAL A 636 10.17 -3.10 -17.22
CA VAL A 636 10.21 -2.98 -15.75
C VAL A 636 9.19 -3.93 -15.11
N ARG A 637 7.95 -3.94 -15.62
CA ARG A 637 6.89 -4.82 -15.09
C ARG A 637 7.19 -6.29 -15.33
N ARG A 638 7.75 -6.64 -16.49
CA ARG A 638 8.20 -8.00 -16.79
C ARG A 638 9.26 -8.46 -15.80
N ALA A 639 10.28 -7.65 -15.53
CA ALA A 639 11.33 -7.98 -14.57
C ALA A 639 10.77 -8.16 -13.14
N ALA A 640 9.92 -7.24 -12.69
CA ALA A 640 9.25 -7.33 -11.39
C ALA A 640 8.36 -8.57 -11.28
N PHE A 641 7.58 -8.89 -12.31
CA PHE A 641 6.75 -10.10 -12.39
C PHE A 641 7.61 -11.37 -12.25
N ILE A 642 8.72 -11.44 -13.01
CA ILE A 642 9.62 -12.59 -12.97
C ILE A 642 10.19 -12.78 -11.56
N ALA A 643 10.75 -11.73 -10.96
CA ALA A 643 11.35 -11.79 -9.63
C ALA A 643 10.33 -12.26 -8.57
N ARG A 644 9.16 -11.63 -8.53
CA ARG A 644 8.13 -11.95 -7.55
C ARG A 644 7.51 -13.34 -7.74
N SER A 645 7.34 -13.78 -8.99
CA SER A 645 6.85 -15.14 -9.28
C SER A 645 7.83 -16.24 -8.89
N VAL A 646 9.14 -15.97 -8.94
CA VAL A 646 10.18 -16.87 -8.41
C VAL A 646 10.07 -16.97 -6.88
N GLU A 647 9.93 -15.84 -6.20
CA GLU A 647 9.76 -15.78 -4.75
C GLU A 647 8.52 -16.58 -4.31
N VAL A 648 7.36 -16.31 -4.92
CA VAL A 648 6.11 -17.02 -4.62
C VAL A 648 6.27 -18.54 -4.83
N ARG A 649 6.85 -18.97 -5.97
CA ARG A 649 7.09 -20.39 -6.22
C ARG A 649 8.02 -21.02 -5.19
N SER A 650 9.06 -20.31 -4.77
CA SER A 650 10.00 -20.82 -3.75
C SER A 650 9.31 -20.99 -2.39
N GLN A 651 8.51 -20.02 -1.99
CA GLN A 651 7.81 -20.03 -0.70
C GLN A 651 6.70 -21.09 -0.63
N PHE A 652 6.04 -21.37 -1.77
CA PHE A 652 4.93 -22.33 -1.87
C PHE A 652 5.30 -23.58 -2.68
N SER A 653 6.57 -23.98 -2.67
CA SER A 653 7.04 -25.18 -3.40
C SER A 653 6.37 -26.47 -2.94
N PHE A 654 5.81 -26.49 -1.74
CA PHE A 654 5.07 -27.61 -1.15
C PHE A 654 3.60 -27.66 -1.60
N ALA A 655 3.06 -26.58 -2.14
CA ALA A 655 1.66 -26.49 -2.55
C ALA A 655 1.44 -27.09 -3.95
N PRO A 656 0.23 -27.60 -4.24
CA PRO A 656 -0.11 -28.07 -5.57
C PRO A 656 0.03 -26.96 -6.63
N PRO A 657 0.37 -27.30 -7.89
CA PRO A 657 0.63 -26.32 -8.94
C PRO A 657 -0.51 -25.31 -9.17
N VAL A 658 -1.76 -25.72 -9.05
CA VAL A 658 -2.93 -24.85 -9.23
C VAL A 658 -2.95 -23.73 -8.19
N GLN A 659 -2.72 -24.04 -6.91
CA GLN A 659 -2.66 -23.03 -5.83
C GLN A 659 -1.48 -22.09 -6.00
N VAL A 660 -0.32 -22.61 -6.42
CA VAL A 660 0.86 -21.77 -6.73
C VAL A 660 0.56 -20.80 -7.87
N LEU A 661 -0.12 -21.25 -8.92
CA LEU A 661 -0.53 -20.39 -10.03
C LEU A 661 -1.57 -19.36 -9.61
N THR A 662 -2.54 -19.74 -8.79
CA THR A 662 -3.51 -18.78 -8.21
C THR A 662 -2.79 -17.71 -7.41
N ALA A 663 -1.78 -18.10 -6.59
CA ALA A 663 -0.94 -17.14 -5.89
C ALA A 663 -0.17 -16.21 -6.84
N ILE A 664 0.45 -16.76 -7.88
CA ILE A 664 1.16 -15.95 -8.89
C ILE A 664 0.20 -14.97 -9.58
N ARG A 665 -1.00 -15.43 -9.95
CA ARG A 665 -2.02 -14.59 -10.56
C ARG A 665 -2.40 -13.42 -9.65
N ILE A 666 -2.71 -13.69 -8.39
CA ILE A 666 -3.21 -12.69 -7.45
C ILE A 666 -2.08 -11.75 -6.98
N LEU A 667 -0.90 -12.28 -6.70
CA LEU A 667 0.21 -11.52 -6.09
C LEU A 667 1.17 -10.88 -7.10
N CYS A 668 1.21 -11.36 -8.34
CA CYS A 668 2.20 -10.93 -9.32
C CYS A 668 1.58 -10.34 -10.60
N CYS A 669 0.37 -10.77 -11.00
CA CYS A 669 -0.23 -10.41 -12.29
C CYS A 669 -1.12 -9.17 -12.22
N HIS A 670 -0.71 -8.12 -11.52
CA HIS A 670 -1.51 -6.90 -11.41
C HIS A 670 -1.65 -6.16 -12.74
N ALA A 671 -0.73 -6.40 -13.68
CA ALA A 671 -0.67 -5.71 -14.98
C ALA A 671 -0.87 -4.19 -14.85
N TYR A 672 -0.36 -3.61 -13.76
CA TYR A 672 -0.40 -2.18 -13.51
C TYR A 672 0.35 -1.47 -14.65
N GLY A 673 -0.28 -0.52 -15.30
CA GLY A 673 0.27 0.16 -16.48
C GLY A 673 -0.16 -0.43 -17.81
N ALA A 674 -0.68 -1.66 -17.86
CA ALA A 674 -1.05 -2.31 -19.12
C ALA A 674 -2.12 -1.54 -19.93
N MET A 675 -2.89 -0.67 -19.27
CA MET A 675 -3.86 0.20 -19.96
C MET A 675 -3.20 1.31 -20.78
N LEU A 676 -1.92 1.58 -20.55
CA LEU A 676 -1.11 2.56 -21.28
C LEU A 676 -0.21 1.93 -22.35
N TRP A 677 -0.15 0.58 -22.40
CA TRP A 677 0.74 -0.10 -23.33
C TRP A 677 0.14 -0.20 -24.72
N GLN A 678 1.03 -0.29 -25.71
CA GLN A 678 0.69 -0.75 -27.05
C GLN A 678 0.54 -2.28 -26.99
N LEU A 679 -0.72 -2.76 -26.94
CA LEU A 679 -1.04 -4.17 -26.63
C LEU A 679 -0.46 -5.15 -27.65
N GLN A 680 -0.26 -4.73 -28.91
CA GLN A 680 0.34 -5.52 -29.98
C GLN A 680 1.87 -5.42 -30.06
N SER A 681 2.52 -4.63 -29.19
CA SER A 681 3.98 -4.44 -29.26
C SER A 681 4.75 -5.70 -28.85
N PRO A 682 5.97 -5.91 -29.39
CA PRO A 682 6.83 -7.04 -29.00
C PRO A 682 7.17 -7.09 -27.51
N SER A 683 7.32 -5.93 -26.86
CA SER A 683 7.58 -5.84 -25.42
C SER A 683 6.40 -6.29 -24.57
N THR A 684 5.17 -5.92 -24.96
CA THR A 684 3.94 -6.43 -24.35
C THR A 684 3.81 -7.94 -24.55
N ALA A 685 4.06 -8.44 -25.77
CA ALA A 685 4.09 -9.87 -26.05
C ALA A 685 5.13 -10.61 -25.21
N SER A 686 6.30 -10.00 -24.97
CA SER A 686 7.35 -10.55 -24.12
C SER A 686 6.91 -10.67 -22.64
N TYR A 687 6.11 -9.72 -22.15
CA TYR A 687 5.50 -9.81 -20.82
C TYR A 687 4.53 -11.01 -20.70
N PHE A 688 3.67 -11.22 -21.71
CA PHE A 688 2.77 -12.38 -21.73
C PHE A 688 3.53 -13.71 -21.83
N LYS A 689 4.59 -13.77 -22.66
CA LYS A 689 5.48 -14.95 -22.74
C LYS A 689 6.15 -15.27 -21.41
N ALA A 690 6.51 -14.26 -20.62
CA ALA A 690 7.07 -14.48 -19.28
C ALA A 690 6.07 -15.20 -18.36
N TYR A 691 4.78 -14.90 -18.44
CA TYR A 691 3.74 -15.64 -17.70
C TYR A 691 3.67 -17.10 -18.13
N SER A 692 3.55 -17.39 -19.43
CA SER A 692 3.50 -18.75 -19.94
C SER A 692 4.75 -19.57 -19.56
N SER A 693 5.93 -18.93 -19.55
CA SER A 693 7.16 -19.56 -19.04
C SER A 693 7.09 -19.91 -17.55
N ARG A 694 6.44 -19.08 -16.72
CA ARG A 694 6.24 -19.39 -15.30
C ARG A 694 5.28 -20.53 -15.08
N VAL A 695 4.21 -20.57 -15.85
CA VAL A 695 3.28 -21.71 -15.83
C VAL A 695 4.02 -23.01 -16.09
N ARG A 696 4.80 -23.09 -17.18
CA ARG A 696 5.61 -24.28 -17.48
C ARG A 696 6.48 -24.71 -16.29
N ARG A 697 7.16 -23.76 -15.65
CA ARG A 697 8.02 -24.03 -14.49
C ARG A 697 7.26 -24.48 -13.26
N VAL A 698 6.06 -23.98 -13.02
CA VAL A 698 5.22 -24.38 -11.88
C VAL A 698 4.75 -25.82 -12.07
N TYR A 699 4.31 -26.16 -13.28
CA TYR A 699 3.89 -27.53 -13.60
C TYR A 699 5.08 -28.48 -13.88
N GLY A 700 6.32 -27.98 -13.92
CA GLY A 700 7.50 -28.77 -14.25
C GLY A 700 7.52 -29.24 -15.71
N LEU A 701 6.88 -28.47 -16.59
CA LEU A 701 6.89 -28.73 -18.04
C LEU A 701 8.19 -28.19 -18.67
N PRO A 702 8.65 -28.80 -19.77
CA PRO A 702 9.73 -28.28 -20.59
C PRO A 702 9.46 -26.85 -21.06
N LEU A 703 10.49 -26.02 -21.18
CA LEU A 703 10.33 -24.62 -21.58
C LEU A 703 9.85 -24.45 -23.03
N ASN A 704 10.14 -25.43 -23.88
CA ASN A 704 9.71 -25.50 -25.27
C ASN A 704 8.35 -26.18 -25.48
N THR A 705 7.63 -26.53 -24.39
CA THR A 705 6.25 -27.05 -24.47
C THR A 705 5.38 -26.16 -25.36
N PHE A 706 4.60 -26.76 -26.25
CA PHE A 706 3.71 -26.01 -27.15
C PHE A 706 2.78 -25.08 -26.38
N SER A 707 2.63 -23.85 -26.88
CA SER A 707 1.83 -22.82 -26.20
C SER A 707 0.36 -23.21 -26.09
N TYR A 708 -0.20 -23.91 -27.07
CA TYR A 708 -1.59 -24.36 -27.06
C TYR A 708 -1.86 -25.38 -25.93
N LEU A 709 -0.90 -26.28 -25.63
CA LEU A 709 -1.03 -27.22 -24.52
C LEU A 709 -1.06 -26.51 -23.18
N VAL A 710 -0.20 -25.48 -23.00
CA VAL A 710 -0.16 -24.66 -21.78
C VAL A 710 -1.45 -23.87 -21.62
N GLU A 711 -1.93 -23.25 -22.68
CA GLU A 711 -3.16 -22.45 -22.64
C GLU A 711 -4.40 -23.33 -22.50
N GLY A 712 -4.47 -24.49 -23.18
CA GLY A 712 -5.55 -25.45 -23.08
C GLY A 712 -5.69 -26.06 -21.69
N HIS A 713 -4.56 -26.47 -21.07
CA HIS A 713 -4.55 -26.95 -19.69
C HIS A 713 -4.98 -25.86 -18.68
N LEU A 714 -4.53 -24.62 -18.90
CA LEU A 714 -4.93 -23.49 -18.05
C LEU A 714 -6.36 -23.06 -18.23
N ALA A 715 -6.94 -23.19 -19.45
CA ALA A 715 -8.29 -22.74 -19.74
C ALA A 715 -9.35 -23.41 -18.85
N SER A 716 -9.09 -24.65 -18.41
CA SER A 716 -9.94 -25.37 -17.45
C SER A 716 -9.93 -24.75 -16.04
N HIS A 717 -8.90 -23.97 -15.70
CA HIS A 717 -8.69 -23.43 -14.36
C HIS A 717 -8.63 -21.90 -14.33
N GLN A 718 -7.96 -21.27 -15.30
CA GLN A 718 -7.74 -19.81 -15.30
C GLN A 718 -7.52 -19.27 -16.72
N PRO A 719 -8.08 -18.06 -17.05
CA PRO A 719 -7.82 -17.44 -18.33
C PRO A 719 -6.35 -17.03 -18.48
N PRO A 720 -5.78 -17.07 -19.70
CA PRO A 720 -4.44 -16.54 -19.97
C PRO A 720 -4.27 -15.08 -19.53
N LEU A 721 -3.07 -14.71 -19.06
CA LEU A 721 -2.81 -13.33 -18.63
C LEU A 721 -3.09 -12.30 -19.73
N ARG A 722 -2.81 -12.65 -21.01
CA ARG A 722 -3.15 -11.84 -22.18
C ARG A 722 -4.64 -11.50 -22.20
N ASN A 723 -5.51 -12.51 -22.09
CA ASN A 723 -6.95 -12.32 -22.12
C ASN A 723 -7.44 -11.48 -20.93
N MET A 724 -6.83 -11.66 -19.74
CA MET A 724 -7.13 -10.82 -18.56
C MET A 724 -6.84 -9.33 -18.81
N VAL A 725 -5.74 -9.02 -19.52
CA VAL A 725 -5.38 -7.63 -19.87
C VAL A 725 -6.33 -7.10 -20.94
N LEU A 726 -6.56 -7.87 -22.00
CA LEU A 726 -7.43 -7.45 -23.11
C LEU A 726 -8.87 -7.18 -22.65
N VAL A 727 -9.43 -7.99 -21.76
CA VAL A 727 -10.77 -7.78 -21.17
C VAL A 727 -10.86 -6.50 -20.32
N ARG A 728 -9.74 -6.03 -19.73
CA ARG A 728 -9.75 -4.80 -18.91
C ARG A 728 -9.77 -3.53 -19.76
N TYR A 729 -9.22 -3.57 -20.97
CA TYR A 729 -9.03 -2.38 -21.79
C TYR A 729 -10.34 -1.73 -22.23
N PRO A 730 -11.36 -2.45 -22.74
CA PRO A 730 -12.67 -1.87 -23.07
C PRO A 730 -13.32 -1.15 -21.90
N ARG A 731 -13.30 -1.76 -20.71
CA ARG A 731 -13.82 -1.11 -19.48
C ARG A 731 -13.02 0.15 -19.11
N PHE A 732 -11.70 0.12 -19.28
CA PHE A 732 -10.89 1.30 -19.09
C PHE A 732 -11.30 2.41 -20.05
N TYR A 733 -11.43 2.10 -21.35
CA TYR A 733 -11.86 3.05 -22.36
C TYR A 733 -13.26 3.60 -22.09
N GLN A 734 -14.22 2.75 -21.74
CA GLN A 734 -15.57 3.18 -21.35
C GLN A 734 -15.54 4.15 -20.15
N ARG A 735 -14.72 3.86 -19.11
CA ARG A 735 -14.54 4.78 -17.99
C ARG A 735 -13.97 6.14 -18.42
N LEU A 736 -13.14 6.18 -19.45
CA LEU A 736 -12.66 7.46 -19.99
C LEU A 736 -13.79 8.25 -20.65
N LEU A 737 -14.66 7.58 -21.41
CA LEU A 737 -15.79 8.22 -22.11
C LEU A 737 -16.86 8.76 -21.17
N ILE A 738 -17.14 8.07 -20.06
CA ILE A 738 -18.12 8.48 -19.04
C ILE A 738 -17.49 9.24 -17.88
N SER A 739 -16.23 9.66 -18.02
CA SER A 739 -15.53 10.39 -16.97
C SER A 739 -16.27 11.68 -16.61
N ALA A 740 -16.31 12.01 -15.32
CA ALA A 740 -16.78 13.30 -14.83
C ALA A 740 -15.96 14.49 -15.38
N SER A 741 -14.73 14.23 -15.85
CA SER A 741 -13.91 15.20 -16.57
C SER A 741 -14.30 15.21 -18.05
N CYS A 742 -14.94 16.31 -18.51
CA CYS A 742 -15.27 16.47 -19.91
C CYS A 742 -14.02 16.50 -20.81
N GLU A 743 -12.88 16.97 -20.28
CA GLU A 743 -11.59 16.96 -20.96
C GLU A 743 -11.14 15.55 -21.26
N VAL A 744 -11.22 14.64 -20.27
CA VAL A 744 -10.85 13.22 -20.44
C VAL A 744 -11.76 12.57 -21.50
N ALA A 745 -13.06 12.77 -21.39
CA ALA A 745 -14.04 12.17 -22.32
C ALA A 745 -13.81 12.64 -23.77
N ILE A 746 -13.58 13.93 -23.97
CA ILE A 746 -13.32 14.51 -25.29
C ILE A 746 -11.99 14.02 -25.86
N VAL A 747 -10.90 14.02 -25.05
CA VAL A 747 -9.62 13.47 -25.49
C VAL A 747 -9.76 12.00 -25.88
N ALA A 748 -10.47 11.19 -25.09
CA ALA A 748 -10.70 9.78 -25.38
C ALA A 748 -11.43 9.59 -26.73
N ALA A 749 -12.48 10.37 -26.99
CA ALA A 749 -13.20 10.33 -28.25
C ALA A 749 -12.35 10.78 -29.45
N VAL A 750 -11.50 11.81 -29.27
CA VAL A 750 -10.64 12.34 -30.34
C VAL A 750 -9.51 11.37 -30.68
N VAL A 751 -8.78 10.83 -29.67
CA VAL A 751 -7.67 9.93 -29.94
C VAL A 751 -8.11 8.57 -30.46
N ALA A 752 -9.31 8.09 -30.08
CA ALA A 752 -9.86 6.84 -30.61
C ALA A 752 -10.22 6.92 -32.11
N LYS A 753 -10.40 8.13 -32.67
CA LYS A 753 -10.65 8.35 -34.12
C LYS A 753 -9.35 8.42 -34.94
N ASP A 754 -8.21 8.71 -34.33
CA ASP A 754 -6.91 8.75 -35.03
C ASP A 754 -6.29 7.34 -35.02
N ALA A 755 -6.39 6.64 -36.15
CA ALA A 755 -5.91 5.25 -36.29
C ALA A 755 -4.44 5.04 -35.92
N ARG A 756 -3.62 6.11 -35.89
CA ARG A 756 -2.20 6.07 -35.50
C ARG A 756 -2.01 6.12 -34.01
N SER A 757 -3.03 6.48 -33.22
CA SER A 757 -2.91 6.57 -31.77
C SER A 757 -2.86 5.20 -31.11
N THR A 758 -2.19 5.13 -29.97
CA THR A 758 -2.14 3.92 -29.13
C THR A 758 -3.55 3.44 -28.73
N THR A 759 -4.44 4.38 -28.43
CA THR A 759 -5.83 4.06 -28.03
C THR A 759 -6.59 3.41 -29.19
N ALA A 760 -6.58 4.01 -30.38
CA ALA A 760 -7.25 3.46 -31.54
C ALA A 760 -6.62 2.11 -31.97
N GLY A 761 -5.30 2.00 -31.96
CA GLY A 761 -4.58 0.75 -32.24
C GLY A 761 -4.94 -0.38 -31.28
N ASN A 762 -5.08 -0.10 -30.00
CA ASN A 762 -5.50 -1.10 -29.01
C ASN A 762 -6.96 -1.54 -29.20
N LEU A 763 -7.88 -0.60 -29.49
CA LEU A 763 -9.27 -0.91 -29.78
C LEU A 763 -9.40 -1.78 -31.04
N ALA A 764 -8.70 -1.40 -32.12
CA ALA A 764 -8.68 -2.17 -33.37
C ALA A 764 -8.06 -3.57 -33.15
N PHE A 765 -7.00 -3.68 -32.36
CA PHE A 765 -6.37 -4.97 -32.05
C PHE A 765 -7.33 -5.89 -31.28
N ILE A 766 -8.05 -5.37 -30.27
CA ILE A 766 -9.03 -6.18 -29.54
C ILE A 766 -10.21 -6.55 -30.47
N GLY A 767 -10.68 -5.63 -31.31
CA GLY A 767 -11.68 -5.88 -32.30
C GLY A 767 -11.31 -7.01 -33.26
N SER A 768 -10.07 -7.01 -33.78
CA SER A 768 -9.56 -8.08 -34.65
C SER A 768 -9.46 -9.45 -33.96
N GLU A 769 -9.19 -9.45 -32.64
CA GLU A 769 -9.12 -10.69 -31.84
C GLU A 769 -10.49 -11.27 -31.45
N THR A 770 -11.51 -10.42 -31.36
CA THR A 770 -12.83 -10.81 -30.86
C THR A 770 -13.94 -10.79 -31.93
N GLY A 771 -13.72 -10.11 -33.04
CA GLY A 771 -14.77 -9.85 -34.04
C GLY A 771 -15.83 -8.83 -33.59
N LEU A 772 -15.62 -8.14 -32.43
CA LEU A 772 -16.57 -7.21 -31.85
C LEU A 772 -16.19 -5.75 -32.15
N GLU A 773 -17.19 -4.88 -32.26
CA GLU A 773 -16.97 -3.43 -32.20
C GLU A 773 -16.74 -3.02 -30.73
N VAL A 774 -15.48 -3.03 -30.30
CA VAL A 774 -15.05 -2.91 -28.88
C VAL A 774 -15.50 -1.58 -28.25
N ARG A 775 -15.84 -0.57 -29.05
CA ARG A 775 -16.34 0.71 -28.53
C ARG A 775 -17.67 0.57 -27.81
N GLU A 776 -18.50 -0.36 -28.21
CA GLU A 776 -19.84 -0.63 -27.71
C GLU A 776 -19.94 -1.90 -26.88
N ALA A 777 -19.00 -2.86 -27.09
CA ALA A 777 -18.98 -4.15 -26.41
C ALA A 777 -18.70 -4.04 -24.92
N ASP A 778 -19.45 -4.79 -24.13
CA ASP A 778 -19.19 -4.89 -22.70
C ASP A 778 -18.01 -5.84 -22.35
N ARG A 779 -17.64 -5.89 -21.07
CA ARG A 779 -16.52 -6.73 -20.60
C ARG A 779 -16.79 -8.23 -20.76
N LEU A 780 -18.04 -8.65 -20.61
CA LEU A 780 -18.42 -10.06 -20.67
C LEU A 780 -18.39 -10.56 -22.11
N GLU A 781 -18.90 -9.76 -23.03
CA GLU A 781 -18.85 -10.05 -24.46
C GLU A 781 -17.41 -10.19 -24.94
N VAL A 782 -16.53 -9.21 -24.63
CA VAL A 782 -15.11 -9.29 -24.98
C VAL A 782 -14.45 -10.52 -24.36
N ARG A 783 -14.77 -10.86 -23.09
CA ARG A 783 -14.24 -12.05 -22.43
C ARG A 783 -14.63 -13.34 -23.15
N ASN A 784 -15.87 -13.45 -23.55
CA ASN A 784 -16.41 -14.66 -24.17
C ASN A 784 -15.86 -14.88 -25.59
N MET A 785 -15.57 -13.80 -26.31
CA MET A 785 -15.07 -13.85 -27.68
C MET A 785 -13.54 -13.90 -27.79
N LEU A 786 -12.79 -13.65 -26.72
CA LEU A 786 -11.33 -13.76 -26.77
C LEU A 786 -10.89 -15.21 -26.98
N PRO A 787 -10.14 -15.49 -28.05
CA PRO A 787 -9.71 -16.85 -28.34
C PRO A 787 -8.76 -17.34 -27.25
N VAL A 788 -9.01 -18.54 -26.76
CA VAL A 788 -7.99 -19.36 -26.12
C VAL A 788 -7.37 -20.16 -27.26
N LYS A 789 -6.04 -20.21 -27.36
CA LYS A 789 -5.38 -21.06 -28.35
C LYS A 789 -5.87 -22.48 -28.15
N GLY A 790 -6.78 -22.90 -29.01
CA GLY A 790 -7.32 -24.24 -29.00
C GLY A 790 -6.23 -25.26 -29.36
N VAL A 791 -6.32 -26.44 -28.76
CA VAL A 791 -5.58 -27.60 -29.23
C VAL A 791 -6.14 -27.97 -30.61
N PRO A 792 -5.32 -28.12 -31.64
CA PRO A 792 -5.79 -28.60 -32.93
C PRO A 792 -6.62 -29.87 -32.76
N GLU A 793 -7.70 -30.04 -33.52
CA GLU A 793 -8.61 -31.19 -33.36
C GLU A 793 -7.88 -32.52 -33.45
N ASN A 794 -6.91 -32.64 -34.35
CA ASN A 794 -6.05 -33.78 -34.51
C ASN A 794 -5.03 -34.00 -33.36
N GLU A 795 -4.89 -33.01 -32.49
CA GLU A 795 -3.96 -33.07 -31.32
C GLU A 795 -4.68 -32.99 -29.97
N SER A 796 -6.01 -33.01 -29.94
CA SER A 796 -6.81 -32.97 -28.70
C SER A 796 -6.44 -34.10 -27.71
N TRP A 797 -6.02 -35.27 -28.22
CA TRP A 797 -5.53 -36.39 -27.43
C TRP A 797 -4.27 -36.04 -26.62
N ARG A 798 -3.42 -35.13 -27.12
CA ARG A 798 -2.21 -34.69 -26.39
C ARG A 798 -2.57 -33.97 -25.08
N LEU A 799 -3.62 -33.17 -25.07
CA LEU A 799 -4.05 -32.46 -23.84
C LEU A 799 -4.54 -33.47 -22.78
N GLY A 800 -5.40 -34.44 -23.19
CA GLY A 800 -5.90 -35.46 -22.27
C GLY A 800 -4.79 -36.40 -21.77
N LEU A 801 -3.78 -36.71 -22.62
CA LEU A 801 -2.63 -37.46 -22.19
C LEU A 801 -1.72 -36.68 -21.27
N LEU A 802 -1.51 -35.36 -21.52
CA LEU A 802 -0.75 -34.48 -20.65
C LEU A 802 -1.36 -34.42 -19.25
N ASP A 803 -2.69 -34.20 -19.16
CA ASP A 803 -3.40 -34.15 -17.88
C ASP A 803 -3.26 -35.42 -17.07
N ARG A 804 -3.37 -36.59 -17.75
CA ARG A 804 -3.17 -37.92 -17.14
C ARG A 804 -1.74 -38.10 -16.64
N LEU A 805 -0.74 -37.79 -17.47
CA LEU A 805 0.66 -37.91 -17.10
C LEU A 805 1.05 -36.94 -15.96
N LEU A 806 0.51 -35.76 -15.93
CA LEU A 806 0.72 -34.81 -14.82
C LEU A 806 0.13 -35.35 -13.51
N SER A 807 -1.06 -35.94 -13.57
CA SER A 807 -1.70 -36.57 -12.40
C SER A 807 -0.90 -37.77 -11.91
N GLU A 808 -0.48 -38.65 -12.79
CA GLU A 808 0.38 -39.84 -12.49
C GLU A 808 1.71 -39.41 -11.88
N ARG A 809 2.37 -38.42 -12.47
CA ARG A 809 3.63 -37.87 -11.92
C ARG A 809 3.43 -37.35 -10.50
N ASN A 810 2.36 -36.59 -10.26
CA ASN A 810 2.09 -36.01 -8.95
C ASN A 810 1.82 -37.10 -7.91
N GLU A 811 1.13 -38.16 -8.28
CA GLU A 811 0.87 -39.29 -7.42
C GLU A 811 2.17 -40.09 -7.09
N LEU A 812 3.00 -40.37 -8.08
CA LEU A 812 4.30 -41.02 -7.86
C LEU A 812 5.21 -40.20 -6.94
N LEU A 813 5.24 -38.88 -7.13
CA LEU A 813 6.02 -38.00 -6.25
C LEU A 813 5.45 -37.95 -4.83
N ARG A 814 4.14 -38.05 -4.62
CA ARG A 814 3.52 -38.17 -3.29
C ARG A 814 3.94 -39.44 -2.59
N GLN A 815 4.01 -40.55 -3.33
CA GLN A 815 4.43 -41.86 -2.83
C GLN A 815 5.94 -41.95 -2.64
N GLY A 816 6.72 -40.91 -2.99
CA GLY A 816 8.18 -40.91 -2.92
C GLY A 816 8.85 -41.75 -4.00
N ALA A 817 8.11 -42.18 -5.03
CA ALA A 817 8.60 -42.99 -6.15
C ALA A 817 9.34 -42.14 -7.21
N ASP A 818 10.17 -42.81 -8.02
CA ASP A 818 10.91 -42.17 -9.13
C ASP A 818 9.98 -41.92 -10.33
N ALA A 819 9.70 -40.65 -10.60
CA ALA A 819 8.84 -40.22 -11.70
C ALA A 819 9.60 -39.99 -13.03
N LYS A 820 10.87 -40.45 -13.16
CA LYS A 820 11.71 -40.17 -14.35
C LYS A 820 11.08 -40.61 -15.66
N ARG A 821 10.47 -41.81 -15.70
CA ARG A 821 9.80 -42.31 -16.91
C ARG A 821 8.63 -41.41 -17.32
N VAL A 822 7.79 -41.03 -16.36
CA VAL A 822 6.63 -40.16 -16.63
C VAL A 822 7.09 -38.76 -17.06
N ILE A 823 8.14 -38.22 -16.43
CA ILE A 823 8.73 -36.93 -16.83
C ILE A 823 9.29 -37.01 -18.26
N ALA A 824 9.94 -38.11 -18.67
CA ALA A 824 10.43 -38.29 -20.03
C ALA A 824 9.28 -38.36 -21.04
N MET A 825 8.17 -39.03 -20.70
CA MET A 825 6.96 -39.10 -21.53
C MET A 825 6.29 -37.71 -21.68
N ILE A 826 6.18 -36.95 -20.59
CA ILE A 826 5.69 -35.56 -20.62
C ILE A 826 6.60 -34.71 -21.52
N SER A 827 7.92 -34.82 -21.36
CA SER A 827 8.85 -34.06 -22.20
C SER A 827 8.68 -34.40 -23.69
N SER A 828 8.62 -35.65 -24.05
CA SER A 828 8.39 -36.05 -25.44
C SER A 828 7.05 -35.57 -25.98
N LEU A 829 5.96 -35.73 -25.22
CA LEU A 829 4.63 -35.27 -25.61
C LEU A 829 4.56 -33.75 -25.84
N CYS A 830 5.30 -32.95 -25.07
CA CYS A 830 5.24 -31.49 -25.10
C CYS A 830 6.15 -30.86 -26.15
N THR A 831 7.12 -31.58 -26.69
CA THR A 831 8.19 -31.02 -27.53
C THR A 831 8.32 -31.64 -28.91
N THR A 832 7.75 -32.83 -29.16
CA THR A 832 7.67 -33.52 -30.44
C THR A 832 6.30 -33.43 -31.04
#